data_dae7236717069fb9fd32ffb9deb8f937
#
_entry.id   dae7236717069fb9fd32ffb9deb8f937
#
_cell.length_a   1.000
_cell.length_b   1.000
_cell.length_c   1.000
_cell.angle_alpha   90.00
_cell.angle_beta   90.00
_cell.angle_gamma   90.00
#
_symmetry.space_group_name_H-M   'P 1'
#
loop_
_entity.id
_entity.type
_entity.pdbx_description
1 polymer ?
#
loop_
_entity_poly.entity_id
_entity_poly.type
_entity_poly.pdbx_seq_one_letter_code
_entity_poly.pdbx_strand_id
1 'polypeptide(L)'
;VGSEMCIRDSYYISAYPNAGLPNSLGKYDQTPADMAHEVKEYIQEGLVNIIGGCCGTTDAYIAEYQTLIAGAKPHVPAPKPDCMWLSGLELLEVKPEINFVNIGERCNVAGSRKFLRLVNEKKYDEALSIARQQVEDGALVIDVNMDDGLLDARTEMTTFLNLIMSEPEIARVPVMIDSSKWEVIEAGLKCLQGKSIVNSISLKEGEEVFLEHARIIKQYGAATVVMAFDEKGQADTAARKIEVCERAYRLLVDKVGFNPHDIIFDPNVLAVATGIEEHNNYAVDFIEATGWIRKNLPGAHVSGGVSNLSFSFRGNNYIREAMHAVFLYHAIQQGMDMGIVNPGTSVLYSDIPADTLEKIEDVVLNRRPDAAERLIELAEALKETMGGTSGQAAVKQDAWREESVQERLKYALMKGIGDYLEQDLAEALPLYDKAVDVIEGPLMDGMNYVGELFGAGKMFLPQVVKTARTMKKAVAILQPIIESEKVEGSSSAGKVLLATVKGDVHDIGKNIVAVVMACNGYDIVDLGVMVPAETIVQRAIEEKVDMIGLSGLITPSLEEMTHVAAELEKAGLDIPLLIGGATTSKMHTALKIAPVYHAPVVHLKDASQNASVASRLLNSQMKAELINELDAEYQALREKSGLLRRETVSLEEAQKNKLNLF
;
A
#
# COMPACT_ATOMS: atom_id res chain seq x y z
N VAL A 1 -5.22 -16.52 2.34
CA VAL A 1 -4.17 -17.56 2.46
C VAL A 1 -3.55 -17.88 1.11
N GLY A 2 -4.12 -17.43 0.01
CA GLY A 2 -3.63 -17.71 -1.34
C GLY A 2 -2.43 -16.89 -1.82
N SER A 3 -2.12 -15.77 -1.19
CA SER A 3 -1.02 -14.88 -1.60
C SER A 3 0.36 -15.35 -1.13
N GLU A 4 0.43 -16.45 -0.40
CA GLU A 4 1.64 -16.81 0.32
C GLU A 4 2.19 -18.17 -0.12
N MET A 5 1.99 -18.51 -1.41
CA MET A 5 2.56 -19.73 -1.99
C MET A 5 4.07 -19.83 -1.75
N CYS A 6 4.77 -18.69 -1.84
CA CYS A 6 6.21 -18.63 -1.58
C CYS A 6 6.57 -18.93 -0.13
N ILE A 7 5.78 -18.43 0.83
CA ILE A 7 5.96 -18.74 2.26
C ILE A 7 5.67 -20.22 2.49
N ARG A 8 4.56 -20.72 1.95
CA ARG A 8 4.16 -22.12 2.05
C ARG A 8 5.25 -23.08 1.59
N ASP A 9 5.85 -22.80 0.45
CA ASP A 9 6.80 -23.71 -0.16
C ASP A 9 8.22 -23.59 0.43
N SER A 10 8.57 -22.43 1.02
CA SER A 10 9.95 -22.12 1.43
C SER A 10 10.21 -22.19 2.94
N TYR A 11 9.16 -22.30 3.77
CA TYR A 11 9.27 -22.29 5.23
C TYR A 11 8.50 -23.44 5.87
N TYR A 12 8.79 -23.72 7.15
CA TYR A 12 7.97 -24.61 7.95
C TYR A 12 6.60 -23.99 8.20
N ILE A 13 5.55 -24.79 8.09
CA ILE A 13 4.17 -24.34 8.15
C ILE A 13 3.50 -24.83 9.42
N SER A 14 2.86 -23.90 10.12
CA SER A 14 1.94 -24.19 11.21
C SER A 14 0.51 -23.86 10.81
N ALA A 15 -0.43 -24.74 11.13
CA ALA A 15 -1.84 -24.53 10.88
C ALA A 15 -2.63 -24.58 12.20
N TYR A 16 -3.41 -23.52 12.46
CA TYR A 16 -4.24 -23.37 13.65
C TYR A 16 -5.68 -23.02 13.22
N PRO A 17 -6.43 -23.98 12.68
CA PRO A 17 -7.80 -23.73 12.23
C PRO A 17 -8.71 -23.40 13.41
N ASN A 18 -9.70 -22.53 13.18
CA ASN A 18 -10.84 -22.36 14.06
C ASN A 18 -11.80 -23.53 13.90
N ALA A 19 -12.63 -23.80 14.89
CA ALA A 19 -13.73 -24.77 14.80
C ALA A 19 -14.90 -24.26 13.92
N GLY A 20 -14.57 -23.80 12.71
CA GLY A 20 -15.47 -23.09 11.81
C GLY A 20 -15.58 -21.61 12.12
N LEU A 21 -16.57 -20.95 11.53
CA LEU A 21 -16.93 -19.58 11.86
C LEU A 21 -17.92 -19.56 13.04
N PRO A 22 -17.88 -18.54 13.90
CA PRO A 22 -18.87 -18.42 14.96
C PRO A 22 -20.28 -18.25 14.36
N ASN A 23 -21.23 -19.01 14.86
CA ASN A 23 -22.63 -18.88 14.50
C ASN A 23 -23.24 -17.61 15.10
N SER A 24 -24.52 -17.36 14.83
CA SER A 24 -25.24 -16.20 15.35
C SER A 24 -25.31 -16.11 16.90
N LEU A 25 -24.92 -17.19 17.60
CA LEU A 25 -24.80 -17.29 19.06
C LEU A 25 -23.37 -17.08 19.56
N GLY A 26 -22.41 -16.81 18.65
CA GLY A 26 -21.00 -16.76 18.97
C GLY A 26 -20.39 -18.12 19.29
N LYS A 27 -21.07 -19.23 18.96
CA LYS A 27 -20.56 -20.60 19.17
C LYS A 27 -19.97 -21.15 17.87
N TYR A 28 -19.04 -22.06 18.04
CA TYR A 28 -18.42 -22.79 16.95
C TYR A 28 -19.13 -24.14 16.80
N ASP A 29 -19.64 -24.41 15.60
CA ASP A 29 -20.48 -25.58 15.33
C ASP A 29 -19.72 -26.78 14.74
N GLN A 30 -18.52 -26.53 14.25
CA GLN A 30 -17.69 -27.60 13.71
C GLN A 30 -17.24 -28.55 14.82
N THR A 31 -17.46 -29.85 14.64
CA THR A 31 -17.05 -30.86 15.62
C THR A 31 -15.58 -31.26 15.48
N PRO A 32 -14.97 -31.92 16.51
CA PRO A 32 -13.62 -32.46 16.38
C PRO A 32 -13.44 -33.39 15.17
N ALA A 33 -14.43 -34.24 14.87
CA ALA A 33 -14.39 -35.14 13.72
C ALA A 33 -14.46 -34.41 12.38
N ASP A 34 -15.28 -33.36 12.27
CA ASP A 34 -15.37 -32.55 11.04
C ASP A 34 -14.04 -31.86 10.76
N MET A 35 -13.46 -31.20 11.77
CA MET A 35 -12.16 -30.56 11.64
C MET A 35 -11.05 -31.57 11.34
N ALA A 36 -11.04 -32.71 11.98
CA ALA A 36 -10.10 -33.78 11.70
C ALA A 36 -10.18 -34.28 10.24
N HIS A 37 -11.42 -34.31 9.69
CA HIS A 37 -11.63 -34.66 8.28
C HIS A 37 -10.99 -33.64 7.33
N GLU A 38 -11.16 -32.35 7.58
CA GLU A 38 -10.57 -31.29 6.76
C GLU A 38 -9.03 -31.23 6.90
N VAL A 39 -8.55 -31.29 8.13
CA VAL A 39 -7.13 -31.25 8.44
C VAL A 39 -6.37 -32.47 7.92
N LYS A 40 -7.06 -33.62 7.77
CA LYS A 40 -6.49 -34.84 7.21
C LYS A 40 -5.85 -34.62 5.84
N GLU A 41 -6.45 -33.79 4.98
CA GLU A 41 -5.90 -33.48 3.67
C GLU A 41 -4.54 -32.76 3.81
N TYR A 42 -4.43 -31.77 4.71
CA TYR A 42 -3.16 -31.06 4.93
C TYR A 42 -2.03 -31.98 5.41
N ILE A 43 -2.38 -32.97 6.25
CA ILE A 43 -1.44 -33.94 6.79
C ILE A 43 -1.04 -34.96 5.71
N GLN A 44 -2.01 -35.47 4.97
CA GLN A 44 -1.77 -36.49 3.95
C GLN A 44 -0.96 -35.98 2.76
N GLU A 45 -1.19 -34.74 2.39
CA GLU A 45 -0.44 -34.06 1.33
C GLU A 45 0.93 -33.51 1.80
N GLY A 46 1.24 -33.63 3.09
CA GLY A 46 2.51 -33.15 3.64
C GLY A 46 2.65 -31.63 3.59
N LEU A 47 1.55 -30.88 3.81
CA LEU A 47 1.53 -29.41 3.71
C LEU A 47 1.91 -28.72 5.01
N VAL A 48 1.94 -29.38 6.14
CA VAL A 48 2.12 -28.78 7.47
C VAL A 48 3.20 -29.49 8.29
N ASN A 49 3.81 -28.74 9.21
CA ASN A 49 4.80 -29.24 10.17
C ASN A 49 4.26 -29.22 11.60
N ILE A 50 3.45 -28.23 11.92
CA ILE A 50 2.82 -28.05 13.23
C ILE A 50 1.34 -27.87 12.98
N ILE A 51 0.54 -28.61 13.77
CA ILE A 51 -0.91 -28.49 13.71
C ILE A 51 -1.46 -28.29 15.10
N GLY A 52 -2.42 -27.41 15.21
CA GLY A 52 -3.07 -27.08 16.46
C GLY A 52 -4.50 -26.66 16.22
N GLY A 53 -5.01 -25.83 17.09
CA GLY A 53 -6.33 -25.25 16.99
C GLY A 53 -6.35 -23.83 17.54
N CYS A 54 -7.33 -23.04 17.11
CA CYS A 54 -7.55 -21.68 17.54
C CYS A 54 -8.96 -21.55 18.15
N CYS A 55 -9.73 -20.55 17.75
CA CYS A 55 -11.02 -20.25 18.33
C CYS A 55 -12.00 -21.43 18.24
N GLY A 56 -12.65 -21.73 19.36
CA GLY A 56 -13.64 -22.82 19.48
C GLY A 56 -13.06 -24.23 19.60
N THR A 57 -11.74 -24.40 19.50
CA THR A 57 -11.10 -25.72 19.64
C THR A 57 -10.79 -26.07 21.10
N THR A 58 -10.81 -27.36 21.41
CA THR A 58 -10.51 -27.93 22.72
C THR A 58 -9.51 -29.07 22.57
N ASP A 59 -9.09 -29.68 23.67
CA ASP A 59 -8.27 -30.88 23.71
C ASP A 59 -8.83 -32.04 22.88
N ALA A 60 -10.15 -32.15 22.76
CA ALA A 60 -10.82 -33.16 21.94
C ALA A 60 -10.44 -33.05 20.45
N TYR A 61 -10.27 -31.83 19.93
CA TYR A 61 -9.82 -31.63 18.55
C TYR A 61 -8.36 -32.08 18.35
N ILE A 62 -7.52 -31.78 19.32
CA ILE A 62 -6.10 -32.19 19.28
C ILE A 62 -5.96 -33.71 19.41
N ALA A 63 -6.82 -34.36 20.22
CA ALA A 63 -6.83 -35.80 20.35
C ALA A 63 -7.13 -36.54 19.03
N GLU A 64 -8.05 -36.01 18.21
CA GLU A 64 -8.32 -36.55 16.87
C GLU A 64 -7.08 -36.49 15.95
N TYR A 65 -6.25 -35.47 16.09
CA TYR A 65 -5.05 -35.35 15.25
C TYR A 65 -3.98 -36.40 15.54
N GLN A 66 -3.93 -36.98 16.75
CA GLN A 66 -2.92 -37.97 17.11
C GLN A 66 -2.95 -39.22 16.18
N THR A 67 -4.13 -39.64 15.77
CA THR A 67 -4.28 -40.74 14.83
C THR A 67 -3.90 -40.37 13.41
N LEU A 68 -4.09 -39.13 13.02
CA LEU A 68 -3.81 -38.61 11.68
C LEU A 68 -2.32 -38.37 11.44
N ILE A 69 -1.59 -37.94 12.47
CA ILE A 69 -0.14 -37.67 12.37
C ILE A 69 0.72 -38.92 12.47
N ALA A 70 0.16 -40.05 12.92
CA ALA A 70 0.89 -41.30 13.03
C ALA A 70 1.39 -41.76 11.65
N GLY A 71 2.72 -41.67 11.44
CA GLY A 71 3.37 -42.04 10.17
C GLY A 71 3.24 -41.00 9.05
N ALA A 72 2.67 -39.83 9.33
CA ALA A 72 2.60 -38.73 8.37
C ALA A 72 3.99 -38.17 8.08
N LYS A 73 4.17 -37.72 6.84
CA LYS A 73 5.38 -37.00 6.44
C LYS A 73 5.14 -35.50 6.62
N PRO A 74 5.98 -34.78 7.39
CA PRO A 74 5.84 -33.34 7.53
C PRO A 74 6.18 -32.65 6.20
N HIS A 75 5.71 -31.40 6.06
CA HIS A 75 6.11 -30.52 4.98
C HIS A 75 7.64 -30.38 4.93
N VAL A 76 8.20 -30.50 3.74
CA VAL A 76 9.62 -30.24 3.48
C VAL A 76 9.69 -28.94 2.67
N PRO A 77 10.27 -27.87 3.25
CA PRO A 77 10.40 -26.62 2.53
C PRO A 77 11.14 -26.80 1.20
N ALA A 78 10.59 -26.24 0.14
CA ALA A 78 11.27 -26.22 -1.15
C ALA A 78 12.58 -25.40 -1.05
N PRO A 79 13.57 -25.70 -1.88
CA PRO A 79 14.72 -24.81 -2.03
C PRO A 79 14.22 -23.39 -2.34
N LYS A 80 14.88 -22.39 -1.74
CA LYS A 80 14.55 -21.01 -2.05
C LYS A 80 14.67 -20.79 -3.56
N PRO A 81 13.69 -20.08 -4.19
CA PRO A 81 13.80 -19.70 -5.58
C PRO A 81 15.12 -18.97 -5.85
N ASP A 82 15.72 -19.24 -7.01
CA ASP A 82 16.96 -18.61 -7.46
C ASP A 82 16.65 -17.20 -8.03
N CYS A 83 16.21 -16.31 -7.14
CA CYS A 83 15.86 -14.92 -7.48
C CYS A 83 16.08 -14.01 -6.25
N MET A 84 16.10 -12.69 -6.50
CA MET A 84 16.14 -11.70 -5.43
C MET A 84 14.78 -11.62 -4.73
N TRP A 85 14.82 -11.62 -3.41
CA TRP A 85 13.69 -11.32 -2.55
C TRP A 85 13.94 -10.02 -1.80
N LEU A 86 12.98 -9.12 -1.85
CA LEU A 86 12.94 -7.90 -1.06
C LEU A 86 11.61 -7.87 -0.30
N SER A 87 11.54 -7.14 0.80
CA SER A 87 10.28 -7.00 1.51
C SER A 87 10.19 -5.71 2.32
N GLY A 88 9.02 -5.11 2.30
CA GLY A 88 8.48 -4.34 3.40
C GLY A 88 7.59 -5.26 4.22
N LEU A 89 6.33 -4.89 4.43
CA LEU A 89 5.31 -5.79 4.99
C LEU A 89 4.87 -6.85 3.96
N GLU A 90 5.04 -6.58 2.67
CA GLU A 90 4.76 -7.50 1.57
C GLU A 90 6.07 -7.99 0.94
N LEU A 91 6.05 -9.22 0.42
CA LEU A 91 7.16 -9.81 -0.30
C LEU A 91 7.19 -9.30 -1.74
N LEU A 92 8.35 -8.83 -2.19
CA LEU A 92 8.67 -8.54 -3.58
C LEU A 92 9.68 -9.57 -4.09
N GLU A 93 9.24 -10.47 -4.96
CA GLU A 93 10.12 -11.40 -5.68
C GLU A 93 10.49 -10.81 -7.03
N VAL A 94 11.77 -10.53 -7.23
CA VAL A 94 12.26 -10.00 -8.51
C VAL A 94 12.45 -11.15 -9.50
N LYS A 95 11.40 -11.39 -10.27
CA LYS A 95 11.29 -12.46 -11.28
C LYS A 95 11.16 -11.86 -12.69
N PRO A 96 11.45 -12.64 -13.74
CA PRO A 96 11.27 -12.20 -15.13
C PRO A 96 9.86 -11.67 -15.44
N GLU A 97 8.83 -12.20 -14.75
CA GLU A 97 7.43 -11.80 -14.95
C GLU A 97 7.13 -10.37 -14.48
N ILE A 98 7.96 -9.81 -13.57
CA ILE A 98 7.83 -8.41 -13.12
C ILE A 98 8.31 -7.44 -14.20
N ASN A 99 9.12 -7.90 -15.14
CA ASN A 99 9.77 -7.14 -16.20
C ASN A 99 10.74 -6.06 -15.70
N PHE A 100 10.30 -5.15 -14.82
CA PHE A 100 11.11 -4.04 -14.33
C PHE A 100 10.65 -3.57 -12.95
N VAL A 101 11.60 -3.32 -12.04
CA VAL A 101 11.34 -2.80 -10.70
C VAL A 101 11.51 -1.29 -10.68
N ASN A 102 10.40 -0.58 -10.58
CA ASN A 102 10.39 0.87 -10.38
C ASN A 102 10.79 1.24 -8.95
N ILE A 103 11.90 1.93 -8.79
CA ILE A 103 12.37 2.49 -7.52
C ILE A 103 12.04 3.98 -7.53
N GLY A 104 11.15 4.42 -6.64
CA GLY A 104 10.64 5.78 -6.61
C GLY A 104 11.65 6.79 -6.07
N GLU A 105 12.01 7.81 -6.86
CA GLU A 105 13.08 8.80 -6.59
C GLU A 105 12.63 10.05 -5.81
N ARG A 106 11.34 10.21 -5.45
CA ARG A 106 10.82 11.51 -4.98
C ARG A 106 11.06 11.80 -3.50
N CYS A 107 11.44 10.80 -2.69
CA CYS A 107 11.84 10.99 -1.29
C CYS A 107 13.35 11.24 -1.14
N ASN A 108 13.92 11.99 -2.07
CA ASN A 108 15.33 12.36 -2.10
C ASN A 108 15.46 13.89 -2.00
N VAL A 109 16.11 14.37 -0.92
CA VAL A 109 16.28 15.81 -0.65
C VAL A 109 17.16 16.50 -1.70
N ALA A 110 18.11 15.80 -2.31
CA ALA A 110 18.95 16.35 -3.37
C ALA A 110 18.20 16.45 -4.71
N GLY A 111 17.26 15.51 -4.97
CA GLY A 111 16.50 15.44 -6.22
C GLY A 111 15.17 16.19 -6.21
N SER A 112 14.55 16.39 -5.04
CA SER A 112 13.22 16.97 -4.88
C SER A 112 13.22 18.22 -3.99
N ARG A 113 13.12 19.41 -4.60
CA ARG A 113 13.02 20.68 -3.85
C ARG A 113 11.80 20.72 -2.92
N LYS A 114 10.69 20.10 -3.33
CA LYS A 114 9.47 20.02 -2.50
C LYS A 114 9.74 19.19 -1.26
N PHE A 115 10.33 18.01 -1.43
CA PHE A 115 10.66 17.12 -0.33
C PHE A 115 11.67 17.75 0.65
N LEU A 116 12.77 18.33 0.14
CA LEU A 116 13.75 19.06 0.95
C LEU A 116 13.09 20.16 1.80
N ARG A 117 12.22 20.97 1.21
CA ARG A 117 11.50 22.02 1.95
C ARG A 117 10.66 21.43 3.08
N LEU A 118 9.90 20.37 2.80
CA LEU A 118 9.03 19.74 3.81
C LEU A 118 9.83 19.15 4.97
N VAL A 119 10.96 18.52 4.71
CA VAL A 119 11.87 17.99 5.73
C VAL A 119 12.46 19.14 6.57
N ASN A 120 12.93 20.21 5.94
CA ASN A 120 13.44 21.40 6.63
C ASN A 120 12.39 22.07 7.54
N GLU A 121 11.14 22.14 7.07
CA GLU A 121 10.01 22.69 7.82
C GLU A 121 9.41 21.71 8.84
N LYS A 122 9.95 20.48 8.93
CA LYS A 122 9.44 19.37 9.79
C LYS A 122 7.98 18.99 9.51
N LYS A 123 7.53 19.18 8.28
CA LYS A 123 6.20 18.81 7.80
C LYS A 123 6.19 17.37 7.30
N TYR A 124 6.40 16.45 8.23
CA TYR A 124 6.57 15.03 7.88
C TYR A 124 5.30 14.40 7.31
N ASP A 125 4.10 14.81 7.74
CA ASP A 125 2.84 14.29 7.18
C ASP A 125 2.72 14.61 5.68
N GLU A 126 3.09 15.85 5.27
CA GLU A 126 3.14 16.23 3.86
C GLU A 126 4.26 15.50 3.11
N ALA A 127 5.39 15.22 3.77
CA ALA A 127 6.49 14.45 3.20
C ALA A 127 6.09 12.97 3.00
N LEU A 128 5.37 12.37 3.95
CA LEU A 128 4.80 11.01 3.83
C LEU A 128 3.81 10.92 2.66
N SER A 129 3.05 11.99 2.38
CA SER A 129 2.16 12.00 1.22
C SER A 129 2.91 11.81 -0.11
N ILE A 130 4.17 12.28 -0.19
CA ILE A 130 5.02 12.05 -1.37
C ILE A 130 5.42 10.57 -1.49
N ALA A 131 5.77 9.94 -0.37
CA ALA A 131 6.08 8.51 -0.34
C ALA A 131 4.85 7.67 -0.73
N ARG A 132 3.68 7.98 -0.16
CA ARG A 132 2.42 7.31 -0.48
C ARG A 132 2.08 7.45 -1.96
N GLN A 133 2.18 8.66 -2.50
CA GLN A 133 1.91 8.90 -3.93
C GLN A 133 2.79 8.05 -4.84
N GLN A 134 4.07 7.87 -4.53
CA GLN A 134 4.95 7.02 -5.33
C GLN A 134 4.51 5.55 -5.34
N VAL A 135 4.09 5.01 -4.19
CA VAL A 135 3.54 3.65 -4.10
C VAL A 135 2.26 3.53 -4.92
N GLU A 136 1.42 4.57 -4.86
CA GLU A 136 0.18 4.66 -5.64
C GLU A 136 0.43 4.73 -7.15
N ASP A 137 1.50 5.41 -7.55
CA ASP A 137 1.92 5.54 -8.95
C ASP A 137 2.67 4.29 -9.46
N GLY A 138 2.83 3.25 -8.63
CA GLY A 138 3.40 1.96 -9.01
C GLY A 138 4.87 1.76 -8.67
N ALA A 139 5.44 2.54 -7.74
CA ALA A 139 6.74 2.20 -7.18
C ALA A 139 6.68 0.88 -6.42
N LEU A 140 7.58 -0.04 -6.74
CA LEU A 140 7.76 -1.32 -6.06
C LEU A 140 8.79 -1.23 -4.93
N VAL A 141 9.60 -0.19 -4.94
CA VAL A 141 10.60 0.18 -3.91
C VAL A 141 10.58 1.70 -3.77
N ILE A 142 10.80 2.24 -2.57
CA ILE A 142 10.97 3.69 -2.35
C ILE A 142 12.42 3.98 -1.99
N ASP A 143 13.07 4.86 -2.75
CA ASP A 143 14.38 5.42 -2.43
C ASP A 143 14.22 6.61 -1.46
N VAL A 144 14.97 6.60 -0.36
CA VAL A 144 14.96 7.66 0.66
C VAL A 144 16.38 8.18 0.85
N ASN A 145 16.56 9.47 0.56
CA ASN A 145 17.84 10.17 0.73
C ASN A 145 17.64 11.47 1.53
N MET A 146 18.46 11.66 2.57
CA MET A 146 18.47 12.83 3.45
C MET A 146 19.79 13.60 3.40
N ASP A 147 20.64 13.36 2.40
CA ASP A 147 21.95 14.00 2.26
C ASP A 147 21.83 15.44 1.77
N ASP A 148 21.86 16.38 2.71
CA ASP A 148 21.92 17.82 2.46
C ASP A 148 22.93 18.47 3.42
N GLY A 149 23.59 19.53 2.98
CA GLY A 149 24.65 20.21 3.74
C GLY A 149 24.15 20.93 5.01
N LEU A 150 22.85 21.18 5.12
CA LEU A 150 22.21 21.88 6.24
C LEU A 150 21.36 20.98 7.13
N LEU A 151 21.14 19.73 6.72
CA LEU A 151 20.38 18.73 7.49
C LEU A 151 21.29 17.84 8.33
N ASP A 152 20.83 17.48 9.52
CA ASP A 152 21.33 16.31 10.22
C ASP A 152 20.75 15.05 9.56
N ALA A 153 21.41 14.58 8.51
CA ALA A 153 20.94 13.48 7.67
C ALA A 153 20.64 12.20 8.48
N ARG A 154 21.43 11.90 9.52
CA ARG A 154 21.22 10.73 10.38
C ARG A 154 19.92 10.83 11.18
N THR A 155 19.67 11.97 11.81
CA THR A 155 18.44 12.21 12.57
C THR A 155 17.22 12.23 11.64
N GLU A 156 17.32 12.90 10.48
CA GLU A 156 16.22 12.97 9.54
C GLU A 156 15.88 11.61 8.91
N MET A 157 16.89 10.84 8.52
CA MET A 157 16.71 9.47 8.03
C MET A 157 15.99 8.60 9.06
N THR A 158 16.46 8.59 10.30
CA THR A 158 15.86 7.83 11.39
C THR A 158 14.41 8.24 11.64
N THR A 159 14.14 9.55 11.67
CA THR A 159 12.80 10.08 11.93
C THR A 159 11.84 9.69 10.80
N PHE A 160 12.24 9.93 9.55
CA PHE A 160 11.37 9.68 8.40
C PHE A 160 11.12 8.19 8.16
N LEU A 161 12.13 7.33 8.32
CA LEU A 161 11.95 5.88 8.19
C LEU A 161 11.04 5.30 9.29
N ASN A 162 11.15 5.77 10.54
CA ASN A 162 10.23 5.35 11.58
C ASN A 162 8.79 5.77 11.29
N LEU A 163 8.58 6.94 10.69
CA LEU A 163 7.27 7.38 10.24
C LEU A 163 6.74 6.53 9.08
N ILE A 164 7.57 6.22 8.08
CA ILE A 164 7.21 5.29 6.99
C ILE A 164 6.76 3.94 7.57
N MET A 165 7.49 3.40 8.54
CA MET A 165 7.17 2.08 9.14
C MET A 165 5.86 2.09 9.94
N SER A 166 5.38 3.26 10.35
CA SER A 166 4.06 3.41 10.99
C SER A 166 2.89 3.54 10.01
N GLU A 167 3.17 3.66 8.70
CA GLU A 167 2.20 3.83 7.63
C GLU A 167 2.11 2.56 6.75
N PRO A 168 1.17 1.64 7.00
CA PRO A 168 1.10 0.35 6.29
C PRO A 168 1.00 0.49 4.77
N GLU A 169 0.34 1.54 4.27
CA GLU A 169 0.21 1.81 2.83
C GLU A 169 1.56 2.08 2.15
N ILE A 170 2.53 2.62 2.91
CA ILE A 170 3.88 2.89 2.43
C ILE A 170 4.80 1.72 2.80
N ALA A 171 4.74 1.26 4.05
CA ALA A 171 5.61 0.22 4.60
C ALA A 171 5.43 -1.15 3.91
N ARG A 172 4.36 -1.35 3.12
CA ARG A 172 4.15 -2.59 2.38
C ARG A 172 5.24 -2.86 1.35
N VAL A 173 5.84 -1.82 0.76
CA VAL A 173 6.95 -1.97 -0.19
C VAL A 173 8.31 -1.88 0.52
N PRO A 174 9.37 -2.55 0.01
CA PRO A 174 10.72 -2.40 0.53
C PRO A 174 11.23 -0.97 0.34
N VAL A 175 12.11 -0.54 1.23
CA VAL A 175 12.76 0.77 1.19
C VAL A 175 14.23 0.62 0.79
N MET A 176 14.70 1.51 -0.09
CA MET A 176 16.10 1.72 -0.41
C MET A 176 16.63 2.88 0.43
N ILE A 177 17.65 2.62 1.26
CA ILE A 177 18.33 3.64 2.06
C ILE A 177 19.46 4.21 1.20
N ASP A 178 19.32 5.46 0.81
CA ASP A 178 20.30 6.15 -0.05
C ASP A 178 21.06 7.21 0.76
N SER A 179 22.35 7.04 0.88
CA SER A 179 23.26 8.04 1.47
C SER A 179 24.70 7.83 1.05
N SER A 180 25.44 8.94 0.95
CA SER A 180 26.89 8.95 0.79
C SER A 180 27.66 8.72 2.11
N LYS A 181 26.95 8.70 3.25
CA LYS A 181 27.53 8.60 4.59
C LYS A 181 27.16 7.29 5.25
N TRP A 182 28.16 6.50 5.62
CA TRP A 182 27.92 5.18 6.21
C TRP A 182 27.09 5.21 7.49
N GLU A 183 27.34 6.18 8.37
CA GLU A 183 26.58 6.35 9.64
C GLU A 183 25.08 6.62 9.40
N VAL A 184 24.71 7.20 8.27
CA VAL A 184 23.30 7.41 7.89
C VAL A 184 22.69 6.10 7.39
N ILE A 185 23.42 5.35 6.56
CA ILE A 185 22.98 4.03 6.08
C ILE A 185 22.74 3.09 7.25
N GLU A 186 23.70 2.97 8.18
CA GLU A 186 23.58 2.08 9.34
C GLU A 186 22.43 2.50 10.27
N ALA A 187 22.23 3.80 10.48
CA ALA A 187 21.09 4.30 11.24
C ALA A 187 19.75 3.95 10.58
N GLY A 188 19.66 4.05 9.26
CA GLY A 188 18.50 3.66 8.47
C GLY A 188 18.20 2.17 8.54
N LEU A 189 19.24 1.31 8.42
CA LEU A 189 19.10 -0.14 8.53
C LEU A 189 18.48 -0.58 9.86
N LYS A 190 18.74 0.14 10.94
CA LYS A 190 18.18 -0.13 12.27
C LYS A 190 16.70 0.21 12.41
N CYS A 191 16.14 1.01 11.49
CA CYS A 191 14.74 1.45 11.51
C CYS A 191 13.80 0.55 10.69
N LEU A 192 14.34 -0.19 9.71
CA LEU A 192 13.52 -0.90 8.73
C LEU A 192 13.18 -2.33 9.15
N GLN A 193 11.96 -2.73 8.83
CA GLN A 193 11.48 -4.11 8.88
C GLN A 193 11.59 -4.75 7.50
N GLY A 194 11.71 -6.08 7.45
CA GLY A 194 11.82 -6.81 6.19
C GLY A 194 13.22 -6.76 5.59
N LYS A 195 13.30 -6.87 4.26
CA LYS A 195 14.57 -6.88 3.52
C LYS A 195 14.68 -5.65 2.63
N SER A 196 15.46 -4.70 3.06
CA SER A 196 15.73 -3.41 2.42
C SER A 196 16.88 -3.48 1.41
N ILE A 197 17.13 -2.37 0.72
CA ILE A 197 18.27 -2.16 -0.15
C ILE A 197 19.13 -1.04 0.43
N VAL A 198 20.45 -1.20 0.38
CA VAL A 198 21.41 -0.12 0.67
C VAL A 198 21.89 0.49 -0.65
N ASN A 199 21.79 1.79 -0.78
CA ASN A 199 22.32 2.59 -1.88
C ASN A 199 23.30 3.62 -1.31
N SER A 200 24.61 3.45 -1.43
CA SER A 200 25.36 2.43 -2.13
C SER A 200 26.71 2.18 -1.44
N ILE A 201 27.37 1.12 -1.84
CA ILE A 201 28.79 0.91 -1.55
C ILE A 201 29.61 0.95 -2.84
N SER A 202 30.90 1.25 -2.72
CA SER A 202 31.81 1.28 -3.86
C SER A 202 33.25 1.05 -3.42
N LEU A 203 34.13 0.79 -4.39
CA LEU A 203 35.57 0.64 -4.15
C LEU A 203 36.33 1.98 -4.06
N LYS A 204 35.62 3.11 -4.00
CA LYS A 204 36.21 4.46 -3.95
C LYS A 204 37.21 4.64 -2.79
N GLU A 205 36.85 4.13 -1.63
CA GLU A 205 37.64 4.23 -0.39
C GLU A 205 38.56 3.02 -0.18
N GLY A 206 38.66 2.16 -1.17
CA GLY A 206 39.49 0.97 -1.17
C GLY A 206 38.74 -0.31 -0.74
N GLU A 207 39.43 -1.43 -0.91
CA GLU A 207 38.87 -2.76 -0.72
C GLU A 207 38.49 -3.07 0.74
N GLU A 208 39.26 -2.63 1.72
CA GLU A 208 39.03 -2.94 3.14
C GLU A 208 37.71 -2.35 3.62
N VAL A 209 37.46 -1.06 3.36
CA VAL A 209 36.22 -0.36 3.72
C VAL A 209 35.02 -0.98 2.99
N PHE A 210 35.17 -1.28 1.70
CA PHE A 210 34.15 -1.93 0.91
C PHE A 210 33.72 -3.28 1.51
N LEU A 211 34.68 -4.13 1.90
CA LEU A 211 34.41 -5.44 2.48
C LEU A 211 33.80 -5.32 3.89
N GLU A 212 34.19 -4.34 4.68
CA GLU A 212 33.62 -4.07 6.00
C GLU A 212 32.14 -3.69 5.88
N HIS A 213 31.83 -2.70 5.04
CA HIS A 213 30.45 -2.27 4.80
C HIS A 213 29.58 -3.43 4.24
N ALA A 214 30.10 -4.21 3.30
CA ALA A 214 29.40 -5.36 2.76
C ALA A 214 29.08 -6.42 3.81
N ARG A 215 29.99 -6.70 4.76
CA ARG A 215 29.73 -7.64 5.87
C ARG A 215 28.61 -7.14 6.78
N ILE A 216 28.60 -5.85 7.10
CA ILE A 216 27.56 -5.23 7.93
C ILE A 216 26.20 -5.29 7.21
N ILE A 217 26.14 -4.93 5.94
CA ILE A 217 24.91 -5.04 5.12
C ILE A 217 24.37 -6.47 5.14
N LYS A 218 25.26 -7.45 4.93
CA LYS A 218 24.90 -8.87 4.99
C LYS A 218 24.37 -9.28 6.35
N GLN A 219 24.93 -8.75 7.46
CA GLN A 219 24.43 -9.02 8.83
C GLN A 219 23.02 -8.49 9.04
N TYR A 220 22.68 -7.34 8.46
CA TYR A 220 21.31 -6.81 8.45
C TYR A 220 20.38 -7.55 7.46
N GLY A 221 20.92 -8.41 6.60
CA GLY A 221 20.16 -9.16 5.62
C GLY A 221 19.66 -8.33 4.43
N ALA A 222 20.21 -7.13 4.23
CA ALA A 222 19.82 -6.24 3.14
C ALA A 222 20.51 -6.60 1.82
N ALA A 223 19.88 -6.24 0.69
CA ALA A 223 20.51 -6.16 -0.61
C ALA A 223 21.33 -4.86 -0.74
N THR A 224 22.23 -4.77 -1.71
CA THR A 224 23.07 -3.58 -1.88
C THR A 224 23.23 -3.18 -3.33
N VAL A 225 23.16 -1.87 -3.57
CA VAL A 225 23.63 -1.25 -4.80
C VAL A 225 25.15 -1.10 -4.70
N VAL A 226 25.85 -1.50 -5.76
CA VAL A 226 27.30 -1.37 -5.93
C VAL A 226 27.56 -0.45 -7.11
N MET A 227 28.05 0.75 -6.82
CA MET A 227 28.38 1.70 -7.88
C MET A 227 29.70 1.32 -8.57
N ALA A 228 29.72 1.49 -9.89
CA ALA A 228 30.95 1.35 -10.69
C ALA A 228 31.92 2.53 -10.44
N PHE A 229 32.50 2.55 -9.25
CA PHE A 229 33.40 3.59 -8.76
C PHE A 229 34.52 2.95 -7.94
N ASP A 230 35.78 3.19 -8.32
CA ASP A 230 36.94 2.66 -7.61
C ASP A 230 37.93 3.77 -7.20
N GLU A 231 39.10 3.38 -6.75
CA GLU A 231 40.18 4.28 -6.29
C GLU A 231 40.67 5.24 -7.40
N LYS A 232 40.43 4.89 -8.69
CA LYS A 232 40.77 5.74 -9.84
C LYS A 232 39.67 6.73 -10.20
N GLY A 233 38.48 6.61 -9.58
CA GLY A 233 37.33 7.46 -9.85
C GLY A 233 36.15 6.71 -10.45
N GLN A 234 35.16 7.48 -10.89
CA GLN A 234 33.92 6.98 -11.49
C GLN A 234 34.22 6.34 -12.86
N ALA A 235 33.69 5.15 -13.08
CA ALA A 235 33.80 4.48 -14.38
C ALA A 235 32.85 5.15 -15.39
N ASP A 236 33.41 5.58 -16.51
CA ASP A 236 32.73 6.31 -17.58
C ASP A 236 32.56 5.47 -18.85
N THR A 237 33.55 4.66 -19.23
CA THR A 237 33.51 3.78 -20.40
C THR A 237 32.98 2.37 -20.05
N ALA A 238 32.41 1.66 -21.03
CA ALA A 238 31.93 0.28 -20.87
C ALA A 238 33.02 -0.64 -20.27
N ALA A 239 34.25 -0.55 -20.77
CA ALA A 239 35.36 -1.37 -20.27
C ALA A 239 35.66 -1.12 -18.79
N ARG A 240 35.65 0.14 -18.34
CA ARG A 240 35.89 0.49 -16.95
C ARG A 240 34.72 0.07 -16.05
N LYS A 241 33.48 0.26 -16.52
CA LYS A 241 32.27 -0.20 -15.81
C LYS A 241 32.32 -1.70 -15.56
N ILE A 242 32.67 -2.48 -16.57
CA ILE A 242 32.83 -3.94 -16.50
C ILE A 242 33.96 -4.32 -15.53
N GLU A 243 35.15 -3.72 -15.65
CA GLU A 243 36.29 -4.01 -14.75
C GLU A 243 35.93 -3.82 -13.27
N VAL A 244 35.32 -2.69 -12.94
CA VAL A 244 34.96 -2.36 -11.55
C VAL A 244 33.86 -3.27 -11.04
N CYS A 245 32.80 -3.52 -11.82
CA CYS A 245 31.71 -4.40 -11.43
C CYS A 245 32.16 -5.85 -11.25
N GLU A 246 32.99 -6.38 -12.15
CA GLU A 246 33.55 -7.73 -12.01
C GLU A 246 34.41 -7.87 -10.76
N ARG A 247 35.29 -6.91 -10.49
CA ARG A 247 36.12 -6.89 -9.27
C ARG A 247 35.27 -6.87 -8.03
N ALA A 248 34.28 -5.98 -7.97
CA ALA A 248 33.35 -5.86 -6.82
C ALA A 248 32.54 -7.16 -6.62
N TYR A 249 32.04 -7.76 -7.70
CA TYR A 249 31.31 -9.03 -7.64
C TYR A 249 32.13 -10.14 -6.99
N ARG A 250 33.37 -10.34 -7.45
CA ARG A 250 34.27 -11.37 -6.88
C ARG A 250 34.56 -11.11 -5.41
N LEU A 251 34.79 -9.86 -5.02
CA LEU A 251 35.01 -9.50 -3.63
C LEU A 251 33.78 -9.83 -2.74
N LEU A 252 32.59 -9.51 -3.21
CA LEU A 252 31.35 -9.77 -2.48
C LEU A 252 31.05 -11.26 -2.36
N VAL A 253 31.13 -11.98 -3.47
CA VAL A 253 30.77 -13.41 -3.51
C VAL A 253 31.84 -14.25 -2.84
N ASP A 254 33.11 -14.09 -3.23
CA ASP A 254 34.19 -14.99 -2.81
C ASP A 254 34.72 -14.67 -1.41
N LYS A 255 34.82 -13.37 -1.02
CA LYS A 255 35.40 -12.97 0.28
C LYS A 255 34.34 -12.74 1.36
N VAL A 256 33.17 -12.20 1.02
CA VAL A 256 32.10 -11.93 1.98
C VAL A 256 31.08 -13.07 2.02
N GLY A 257 30.98 -13.86 0.94
CA GLY A 257 29.93 -14.85 0.75
C GLY A 257 28.56 -14.18 0.65
N PHE A 258 28.49 -13.03 -0.03
CA PHE A 258 27.25 -12.33 -0.31
C PHE A 258 26.41 -13.15 -1.29
N ASN A 259 25.10 -13.15 -1.13
CA ASN A 259 24.24 -13.81 -2.11
C ASN A 259 24.30 -13.02 -3.43
N PRO A 260 24.63 -13.64 -4.57
CA PRO A 260 24.67 -12.95 -5.85
C PRO A 260 23.36 -12.21 -6.19
N HIS A 261 22.20 -12.78 -5.84
CA HIS A 261 20.91 -12.14 -6.06
C HIS A 261 20.66 -10.90 -5.20
N ASP A 262 21.48 -10.64 -4.19
CA ASP A 262 21.36 -9.44 -3.35
C ASP A 262 22.32 -8.32 -3.82
N ILE A 263 23.00 -8.51 -4.96
CA ILE A 263 23.91 -7.55 -5.55
C ILE A 263 23.22 -6.83 -6.72
N ILE A 264 23.15 -5.51 -6.65
CA ILE A 264 22.58 -4.64 -7.67
C ILE A 264 23.70 -3.74 -8.17
N PHE A 265 24.13 -3.87 -9.40
CA PHE A 265 25.13 -2.96 -9.97
C PHE A 265 24.48 -1.68 -10.50
N ASP A 266 25.05 -0.52 -10.16
CA ASP A 266 24.84 0.74 -10.85
C ASP A 266 26.10 1.08 -11.65
N PRO A 267 26.10 0.80 -12.98
CA PRO A 267 27.22 1.16 -13.84
C PRO A 267 27.30 2.66 -14.14
N ASN A 268 26.70 3.51 -13.36
CA ASN A 268 26.63 4.97 -13.45
C ASN A 268 25.91 5.48 -14.71
N VAL A 269 24.66 5.92 -14.53
CA VAL A 269 23.93 6.68 -15.57
C VAL A 269 24.47 8.10 -15.59
N LEU A 270 25.13 8.48 -16.66
CA LEU A 270 25.74 9.80 -16.85
C LEU A 270 24.99 10.63 -17.89
N ALA A 271 25.10 11.96 -17.78
CA ALA A 271 24.39 12.87 -18.68
C ALA A 271 24.94 12.82 -20.10
N VAL A 272 24.04 12.76 -21.08
CA VAL A 272 24.36 12.85 -22.51
C VAL A 272 23.97 14.20 -23.09
N ALA A 273 24.38 14.49 -24.34
CA ALA A 273 24.12 15.76 -25.03
C ALA A 273 24.53 17.01 -24.21
N THR A 274 25.67 16.94 -23.56
CA THR A 274 26.24 18.02 -22.75
C THR A 274 27.04 19.05 -23.56
N GLY A 275 27.29 18.79 -24.85
CA GLY A 275 28.20 19.55 -25.70
C GLY A 275 29.67 19.13 -25.55
N ILE A 276 29.96 18.09 -24.79
CA ILE A 276 31.31 17.49 -24.62
C ILE A 276 31.29 16.15 -25.35
N GLU A 277 32.25 15.96 -26.28
CA GLU A 277 32.26 14.80 -27.19
C GLU A 277 32.41 13.47 -26.45
N GLU A 278 33.21 13.43 -25.40
CA GLU A 278 33.45 12.24 -24.56
C GLU A 278 32.16 11.75 -23.88
N HIS A 279 31.20 12.65 -23.67
CA HIS A 279 29.91 12.31 -23.00
C HIS A 279 28.91 11.66 -23.96
N ASN A 280 29.13 11.71 -25.26
CA ASN A 280 28.15 11.24 -26.25
C ASN A 280 27.91 9.73 -26.15
N ASN A 281 28.88 8.95 -25.67
CA ASN A 281 28.78 7.48 -25.60
C ASN A 281 28.31 6.95 -24.24
N TYR A 282 28.12 7.78 -23.23
CA TYR A 282 27.83 7.34 -21.86
C TYR A 282 26.61 6.44 -21.72
N ALA A 283 25.56 6.69 -22.48
CA ALA A 283 24.37 5.85 -22.46
C ALA A 283 24.61 4.49 -23.12
N VAL A 284 25.34 4.46 -24.22
CA VAL A 284 25.78 3.23 -24.92
C VAL A 284 26.66 2.40 -24.00
N ASP A 285 27.66 3.03 -23.36
CA ASP A 285 28.56 2.37 -22.41
C ASP A 285 27.82 1.74 -21.22
N PHE A 286 26.76 2.40 -20.74
CA PHE A 286 25.92 1.83 -19.70
C PHE A 286 25.14 0.60 -20.21
N ILE A 287 24.54 0.70 -21.40
CA ILE A 287 23.74 -0.38 -22.01
C ILE A 287 24.63 -1.60 -22.31
N GLU A 288 25.83 -1.39 -22.84
CA GLU A 288 26.82 -2.47 -23.09
C GLU A 288 27.26 -3.13 -21.78
N ALA A 289 27.64 -2.33 -20.78
CA ALA A 289 28.04 -2.85 -19.47
C ALA A 289 26.90 -3.65 -18.81
N THR A 290 25.66 -3.19 -18.93
CA THR A 290 24.47 -3.91 -18.47
C THR A 290 24.37 -5.30 -19.09
N GLY A 291 24.47 -5.39 -20.42
CA GLY A 291 24.42 -6.67 -21.12
C GLY A 291 25.56 -7.61 -20.71
N TRP A 292 26.74 -7.09 -20.51
CA TRP A 292 27.89 -7.88 -20.05
C TRP A 292 27.72 -8.38 -18.62
N ILE A 293 27.27 -7.51 -17.67
CA ILE A 293 27.02 -7.85 -16.26
C ILE A 293 25.99 -8.99 -16.17
N ARG A 294 24.87 -8.85 -16.84
CA ARG A 294 23.78 -9.86 -16.81
C ARG A 294 24.21 -11.21 -17.36
N LYS A 295 25.12 -11.22 -18.31
CA LYS A 295 25.64 -12.44 -18.93
C LYS A 295 26.74 -13.11 -18.11
N ASN A 296 27.62 -12.33 -17.45
CA ASN A 296 28.86 -12.83 -16.87
C ASN A 296 28.89 -12.86 -15.34
N LEU A 297 27.98 -12.13 -14.67
CA LEU A 297 27.86 -12.09 -13.21
C LEU A 297 26.53 -12.72 -12.78
N PRO A 298 26.47 -14.06 -12.67
CA PRO A 298 25.22 -14.78 -12.40
C PRO A 298 24.54 -14.28 -11.12
N GLY A 299 23.23 -14.08 -11.18
CA GLY A 299 22.40 -13.62 -10.07
C GLY A 299 22.38 -12.12 -9.85
N ALA A 300 23.40 -11.37 -10.32
CA ALA A 300 23.44 -9.92 -10.13
C ALA A 300 22.38 -9.18 -10.95
N HIS A 301 21.86 -8.12 -10.36
CA HIS A 301 20.88 -7.22 -10.94
C HIS A 301 21.54 -5.92 -11.42
N VAL A 302 20.85 -5.14 -12.25
CA VAL A 302 21.34 -3.84 -12.73
C VAL A 302 20.28 -2.77 -12.51
N SER A 303 20.71 -1.67 -11.88
CA SER A 303 19.92 -0.48 -11.64
C SER A 303 20.66 0.78 -12.07
N GLY A 304 20.03 1.93 -11.98
CA GLY A 304 20.65 3.22 -12.17
C GLY A 304 19.70 4.39 -11.95
N GLY A 305 20.27 5.54 -11.63
CA GLY A 305 19.55 6.80 -11.49
C GLY A 305 19.19 7.40 -12.84
N VAL A 306 18.08 7.00 -13.43
CA VAL A 306 17.70 7.33 -14.82
C VAL A 306 17.58 8.82 -15.08
N SER A 307 17.15 9.61 -14.09
CA SER A 307 17.03 11.07 -14.20
C SER A 307 18.34 11.79 -14.50
N ASN A 308 19.49 11.17 -14.24
CA ASN A 308 20.82 11.75 -14.54
C ASN A 308 21.08 11.87 -16.04
N LEU A 309 20.56 10.93 -16.85
CA LEU A 309 20.76 10.89 -18.29
C LEU A 309 20.43 12.22 -18.98
N SER A 310 19.32 12.81 -18.58
CA SER A 310 18.73 13.99 -19.22
C SER A 310 19.04 15.31 -18.52
N PHE A 311 20.12 15.36 -17.75
CA PHE A 311 20.49 16.54 -16.98
C PHE A 311 20.67 17.80 -17.86
N SER A 312 21.18 17.64 -19.08
CA SER A 312 21.37 18.69 -20.07
C SER A 312 20.06 19.39 -20.52
N PHE A 313 18.91 18.70 -20.34
CA PHE A 313 17.59 19.21 -20.72
C PHE A 313 16.75 19.66 -19.51
N ARG A 314 17.38 20.04 -18.40
CA ARG A 314 16.65 20.59 -17.24
C ARG A 314 15.76 21.78 -17.67
N GLY A 315 14.46 21.70 -17.27
CA GLY A 315 13.46 22.71 -17.64
C GLY A 315 12.61 22.33 -18.86
N ASN A 316 12.88 21.19 -19.51
CA ASN A 316 12.02 20.61 -20.54
C ASN A 316 11.61 19.19 -20.12
N ASN A 317 10.54 19.06 -19.35
CA ASN A 317 10.11 17.79 -18.77
C ASN A 317 9.76 16.76 -19.85
N TYR A 318 9.09 17.16 -20.93
CA TYR A 318 8.69 16.24 -22.00
C TYR A 318 9.92 15.56 -22.65
N ILE A 319 10.92 16.33 -23.08
CA ILE A 319 12.15 15.78 -23.66
C ILE A 319 12.86 14.87 -22.66
N ARG A 320 12.94 15.26 -21.39
CA ARG A 320 13.55 14.44 -20.34
C ARG A 320 12.86 13.10 -20.16
N GLU A 321 11.55 13.10 -20.04
CA GLU A 321 10.76 11.87 -19.88
C GLU A 321 10.84 10.98 -21.12
N ALA A 322 10.82 11.56 -22.32
CA ALA A 322 11.00 10.83 -23.55
C ALA A 322 12.41 10.20 -23.66
N MET A 323 13.47 10.93 -23.24
CA MET A 323 14.82 10.37 -23.13
C MET A 323 14.91 9.20 -22.16
N HIS A 324 14.23 9.31 -21.01
CA HIS A 324 14.17 8.22 -20.04
C HIS A 324 13.46 6.99 -20.62
N ALA A 325 12.35 7.18 -21.31
CA ALA A 325 11.60 6.09 -21.95
C ALA A 325 12.44 5.37 -23.01
N VAL A 326 13.16 6.11 -23.84
CA VAL A 326 14.05 5.55 -24.88
C VAL A 326 15.23 4.81 -24.25
N PHE A 327 15.88 5.41 -23.27
CA PHE A 327 16.99 4.76 -22.56
C PHE A 327 16.56 3.46 -21.88
N LEU A 328 15.48 3.49 -21.13
CA LEU A 328 14.93 2.32 -20.45
C LEU A 328 14.55 1.23 -21.43
N TYR A 329 13.93 1.59 -22.57
CA TYR A 329 13.59 0.61 -23.61
C TYR A 329 14.81 -0.20 -24.06
N HIS A 330 15.94 0.45 -24.34
CA HIS A 330 17.15 -0.22 -24.78
C HIS A 330 17.91 -0.92 -23.63
N ALA A 331 17.96 -0.31 -22.45
CA ALA A 331 18.66 -0.88 -21.30
C ALA A 331 17.95 -2.14 -20.75
N ILE A 332 16.61 -2.15 -20.72
CA ILE A 332 15.82 -3.32 -20.32
C ILE A 332 16.03 -4.48 -21.28
N GLN A 333 16.14 -4.24 -22.58
CA GLN A 333 16.45 -5.28 -23.56
C GLN A 333 17.84 -5.91 -23.34
N GLN A 334 18.78 -5.17 -22.74
CA GLN A 334 20.10 -5.68 -22.34
C GLN A 334 20.10 -6.26 -20.91
N GLY A 335 18.95 -6.27 -20.24
CA GLY A 335 18.77 -6.93 -18.94
C GLY A 335 18.80 -6.01 -17.73
N MET A 336 18.71 -4.68 -17.89
CA MET A 336 18.42 -3.79 -16.78
C MET A 336 17.03 -4.14 -16.22
N ASP A 337 16.96 -4.51 -14.97
CA ASP A 337 15.72 -5.00 -14.33
C ASP A 337 15.21 -4.14 -13.19
N MET A 338 15.98 -3.11 -12.82
CA MET A 338 15.63 -2.12 -11.80
C MET A 338 16.00 -0.71 -12.27
N GLY A 339 15.35 0.32 -11.72
CA GLY A 339 15.73 1.70 -11.99
C GLY A 339 15.14 2.69 -11.00
N ILE A 340 15.97 3.66 -10.60
CA ILE A 340 15.55 4.80 -9.78
C ILE A 340 14.94 5.82 -10.74
N VAL A 341 13.60 5.92 -10.67
CA VAL A 341 12.77 6.66 -11.63
C VAL A 341 11.68 7.47 -10.94
N ASN A 342 11.05 8.35 -11.67
CA ASN A 342 9.78 8.96 -11.26
C ASN A 342 8.61 8.03 -11.64
N PRO A 343 7.93 7.37 -10.67
CA PRO A 343 6.85 6.43 -10.99
C PRO A 343 5.65 7.09 -11.67
N GLY A 344 5.44 8.40 -11.43
CA GLY A 344 4.35 9.17 -12.03
C GLY A 344 4.59 9.59 -13.47
N THR A 345 5.68 9.16 -14.13
CA THR A 345 5.95 9.45 -15.53
C THR A 345 5.00 8.66 -16.42
N SER A 346 4.37 9.35 -17.38
CA SER A 346 3.36 8.78 -18.28
C SER A 346 3.84 8.55 -19.72
N VAL A 347 5.05 8.98 -20.06
CA VAL A 347 5.58 8.87 -21.42
C VAL A 347 6.07 7.45 -21.69
N LEU A 348 5.43 6.77 -22.62
CA LEU A 348 5.85 5.46 -23.09
C LEU A 348 6.66 5.60 -24.39
N TYR A 349 7.58 4.68 -24.62
CA TYR A 349 8.38 4.65 -25.86
C TYR A 349 7.52 4.64 -27.11
N SER A 350 6.40 3.88 -27.12
CA SER A 350 5.46 3.79 -28.23
C SER A 350 4.69 5.07 -28.52
N ASP A 351 4.58 5.97 -27.54
CA ASP A 351 3.76 7.18 -27.63
C ASP A 351 4.56 8.39 -28.12
N ILE A 352 5.89 8.24 -28.24
CA ILE A 352 6.77 9.30 -28.71
C ILE A 352 6.60 9.45 -30.23
N PRO A 353 6.29 10.67 -30.74
CA PRO A 353 6.19 10.90 -32.17
C PRO A 353 7.48 10.49 -32.92
N ALA A 354 7.32 9.86 -34.09
CA ALA A 354 8.44 9.24 -34.81
C ALA A 354 9.64 10.20 -35.06
N ASP A 355 9.39 11.46 -35.43
CA ASP A 355 10.46 12.46 -35.62
C ASP A 355 11.21 12.79 -34.30
N THR A 356 10.47 12.86 -33.19
CA THR A 356 11.05 13.07 -31.85
C THR A 356 11.81 11.83 -31.38
N LEU A 357 11.23 10.65 -31.60
CA LEU A 357 11.83 9.37 -31.25
C LEU A 357 13.18 9.18 -31.95
N GLU A 358 13.23 9.42 -33.27
CA GLU A 358 14.48 9.33 -34.05
C GLU A 358 15.60 10.21 -33.46
N LYS A 359 15.28 11.49 -33.16
CA LYS A 359 16.27 12.43 -32.60
C LYS A 359 16.75 12.03 -31.21
N ILE A 360 15.85 11.49 -30.36
CA ILE A 360 16.21 11.03 -29.03
C ILE A 360 17.05 9.75 -29.11
N GLU A 361 16.68 8.80 -29.97
CA GLU A 361 17.48 7.60 -30.21
C GLU A 361 18.87 7.92 -30.78
N ASP A 362 18.97 8.90 -31.70
CA ASP A 362 20.28 9.35 -32.21
C ASP A 362 21.18 9.81 -31.07
N VAL A 363 20.64 10.49 -30.05
CA VAL A 363 21.40 10.93 -28.87
C VAL A 363 21.71 9.76 -27.93
N VAL A 364 20.70 8.97 -27.54
CA VAL A 364 20.87 7.90 -26.55
C VAL A 364 21.78 6.79 -27.07
N LEU A 365 21.71 6.49 -28.35
CA LEU A 365 22.49 5.44 -29.00
C LEU A 365 23.75 5.98 -29.75
N ASN A 366 24.02 7.29 -29.62
CA ASN A 366 25.17 7.96 -30.27
C ASN A 366 25.27 7.61 -31.77
N ARG A 367 24.15 7.66 -32.50
CA ARG A 367 24.09 7.21 -33.91
C ARG A 367 24.75 8.17 -34.91
N ARG A 368 24.89 9.45 -34.50
CA ARG A 368 25.39 10.49 -35.37
C ARG A 368 26.07 11.64 -34.61
N PRO A 369 27.09 12.30 -35.17
CA PRO A 369 27.84 13.35 -34.48
C PRO A 369 27.03 14.60 -34.10
N ASP A 370 26.01 14.98 -34.92
CA ASP A 370 25.12 16.13 -34.72
C ASP A 370 23.83 15.83 -33.93
N ALA A 371 23.76 14.67 -33.29
CA ALA A 371 22.55 14.23 -32.58
C ALA A 371 22.13 15.21 -31.47
N ALA A 372 23.10 15.68 -30.67
CA ALA A 372 22.83 16.60 -29.57
C ALA A 372 22.27 17.94 -30.07
N GLU A 373 22.84 18.51 -31.14
CA GLU A 373 22.38 19.76 -31.72
C GLU A 373 20.96 19.65 -32.26
N ARG A 374 20.64 18.59 -33.00
CA ARG A 374 19.28 18.34 -33.51
C ARG A 374 18.22 18.19 -32.39
N LEU A 375 18.61 17.59 -31.28
CA LEU A 375 17.69 17.43 -30.15
C LEU A 375 17.51 18.77 -29.40
N ILE A 376 18.55 19.60 -29.29
CA ILE A 376 18.47 20.93 -28.71
C ILE A 376 17.53 21.82 -29.53
N GLU A 377 17.69 21.85 -30.87
CA GLU A 377 16.81 22.58 -31.77
C GLU A 377 15.34 22.17 -31.62
N LEU A 378 15.08 20.87 -31.52
CA LEU A 378 13.73 20.36 -31.25
C LEU A 378 13.20 20.82 -29.88
N ALA A 379 14.05 20.76 -28.86
CA ALA A 379 13.67 21.16 -27.50
C ALA A 379 13.32 22.65 -27.40
N GLU A 380 14.02 23.49 -28.15
CA GLU A 380 13.75 24.93 -28.26
C GLU A 380 12.44 25.21 -29.01
N ALA A 381 12.24 24.57 -30.17
CA ALA A 381 11.01 24.67 -30.94
C ALA A 381 9.75 24.23 -30.14
N LEU A 382 9.89 23.18 -29.33
CA LEU A 382 8.82 22.72 -28.45
C LEU A 382 8.57 23.69 -27.31
N LYS A 383 9.58 24.37 -26.74
CA LYS A 383 9.39 25.43 -25.73
C LYS A 383 8.60 26.61 -26.28
N GLU A 384 8.88 27.03 -27.51
CA GLU A 384 8.15 28.13 -28.16
C GLU A 384 6.69 27.77 -28.40
N THR A 385 6.43 26.51 -28.79
CA THR A 385 5.06 26.00 -29.01
C THR A 385 4.29 25.75 -27.71
N MET A 386 4.96 25.33 -26.64
CA MET A 386 4.37 25.02 -25.33
C MET A 386 4.30 26.24 -24.39
N GLY A 387 5.07 27.31 -24.64
CA GLY A 387 5.02 28.57 -23.89
C GLY A 387 3.75 29.40 -24.10
N GLY A 388 2.92 29.00 -25.07
CA GLY A 388 1.59 29.53 -25.31
C GLY A 388 0.55 28.41 -25.28
N THR A 389 0.10 27.99 -24.11
CA THR A 389 -0.94 26.98 -23.87
C THR A 389 -0.42 25.58 -23.53
N SER A 390 -0.60 25.20 -22.31
CA SER A 390 -0.75 23.83 -21.84
C SER A 390 -1.95 23.17 -22.57
N GLY A 391 -1.79 22.75 -23.82
CA GLY A 391 -2.97 22.33 -24.56
C GLY A 391 -2.79 21.47 -25.81
N GLN A 392 -1.59 21.08 -26.24
CA GLN A 392 -1.45 20.41 -27.52
C GLN A 392 -0.67 19.08 -27.58
N ALA A 393 -0.11 18.59 -26.48
CA ALA A 393 0.33 17.19 -26.41
C ALA A 393 -0.82 16.20 -26.06
N ALA A 394 -2.01 16.72 -25.82
CA ALA A 394 -3.24 15.97 -25.45
C ALA A 394 -4.13 15.57 -26.62
N VAL A 395 -3.75 15.81 -27.87
CA VAL A 395 -4.67 15.83 -29.03
C VAL A 395 -5.08 14.44 -29.56
N LYS A 396 -4.62 13.33 -29.00
CA LYS A 396 -5.14 11.98 -29.34
C LYS A 396 -5.69 11.17 -28.18
N GLN A 397 -5.57 11.64 -26.94
CA GLN A 397 -6.13 10.98 -25.76
C GLN A 397 -7.51 11.52 -25.34
N ASP A 398 -7.98 12.63 -25.87
CA ASP A 398 -9.12 13.39 -25.36
C ASP A 398 -10.39 13.36 -26.22
N ALA A 399 -10.58 12.36 -27.07
CA ALA A 399 -11.86 12.20 -27.81
C ALA A 399 -13.08 12.12 -26.86
N TRP A 400 -12.89 11.61 -25.65
CA TRP A 400 -13.91 11.56 -24.60
C TRP A 400 -14.28 12.95 -24.04
N ARG A 401 -13.45 13.97 -24.24
CA ARG A 401 -13.76 15.36 -23.85
C ARG A 401 -14.84 15.99 -24.71
N GLU A 402 -15.12 15.44 -25.87
CA GLU A 402 -16.20 15.90 -26.76
C GLU A 402 -17.58 15.32 -26.40
N GLU A 403 -17.61 14.33 -25.49
CA GLU A 403 -18.85 13.73 -24.99
C GLU A 403 -19.61 14.66 -24.02
N SER A 404 -20.84 14.28 -23.67
CA SER A 404 -21.62 14.99 -22.65
C SER A 404 -20.89 15.00 -21.30
N VAL A 405 -21.15 16.02 -20.49
CA VAL A 405 -20.50 16.14 -19.18
C VAL A 405 -20.76 14.92 -18.28
N GLN A 406 -21.94 14.31 -18.40
CA GLN A 406 -22.28 13.10 -17.68
C GLN A 406 -21.38 11.92 -18.09
N GLU A 407 -21.19 11.71 -19.39
CA GLU A 407 -20.30 10.67 -19.89
C GLU A 407 -18.83 10.97 -19.60
N ARG A 408 -18.42 12.24 -19.60
CA ARG A 408 -17.08 12.65 -19.19
C ARG A 408 -16.80 12.32 -17.72
N LEU A 409 -17.73 12.63 -16.82
CA LEU A 409 -17.61 12.30 -15.39
C LEU A 409 -17.55 10.79 -15.16
N LYS A 410 -18.41 10.04 -15.83
CA LYS A 410 -18.43 8.57 -15.80
C LYS A 410 -17.11 7.99 -16.31
N TYR A 411 -16.60 8.47 -17.45
CA TYR A 411 -15.33 8.04 -18.02
C TYR A 411 -14.14 8.40 -17.12
N ALA A 412 -14.13 9.62 -16.56
CA ALA A 412 -13.11 10.06 -15.62
C ALA A 412 -13.01 9.14 -14.40
N LEU A 413 -14.16 8.72 -13.85
CA LEU A 413 -14.21 7.73 -12.78
C LEU A 413 -13.68 6.38 -13.21
N MET A 414 -14.17 5.84 -14.34
CA MET A 414 -13.74 4.54 -14.86
C MET A 414 -12.22 4.45 -15.06
N LYS A 415 -11.60 5.53 -15.51
CA LYS A 415 -10.15 5.60 -15.79
C LYS A 415 -9.34 6.13 -14.62
N GLY A 416 -9.98 6.61 -13.56
CA GLY A 416 -9.32 7.23 -12.42
C GLY A 416 -8.62 8.56 -12.78
N ILE A 417 -9.21 9.36 -13.67
CA ILE A 417 -8.69 10.64 -14.13
C ILE A 417 -9.26 11.74 -13.24
N GLY A 418 -8.41 12.42 -12.47
CA GLY A 418 -8.82 13.47 -11.54
C GLY A 418 -8.62 14.90 -12.02
N ASP A 419 -7.98 15.11 -13.18
CA ASP A 419 -7.46 16.43 -13.59
C ASP A 419 -8.57 17.36 -14.09
N TYR A 420 -9.65 16.83 -14.62
CA TYR A 420 -10.76 17.61 -15.18
C TYR A 420 -11.99 17.70 -14.27
N LEU A 421 -11.93 17.07 -13.08
CA LEU A 421 -13.10 16.96 -12.19
C LEU A 421 -13.69 18.31 -11.80
N GLU A 422 -12.87 19.29 -11.46
CA GLU A 422 -13.35 20.63 -11.06
C GLU A 422 -14.14 21.28 -12.18
N GLN A 423 -13.62 21.21 -13.42
CA GLN A 423 -14.27 21.79 -14.59
C GLN A 423 -15.56 21.05 -14.93
N ASP A 424 -15.51 19.70 -14.97
CA ASP A 424 -16.66 18.91 -15.37
C ASP A 424 -17.77 18.92 -14.31
N LEU A 425 -17.43 18.96 -13.04
CA LEU A 425 -18.41 19.11 -11.95
C LEU A 425 -19.06 20.50 -11.98
N ALA A 426 -18.28 21.57 -12.23
CA ALA A 426 -18.84 22.92 -12.39
C ALA A 426 -19.78 23.04 -13.59
N GLU A 427 -19.51 22.31 -14.68
CA GLU A 427 -20.38 22.24 -15.85
C GLU A 427 -21.63 21.38 -15.61
N ALA A 428 -21.51 20.33 -14.82
CA ALA A 428 -22.62 19.42 -14.50
C ALA A 428 -23.63 20.03 -13.53
N LEU A 429 -23.17 20.75 -12.51
CA LEU A 429 -23.99 21.31 -11.43
C LEU A 429 -25.26 22.03 -11.92
N PRO A 430 -25.22 22.94 -12.94
CA PRO A 430 -26.40 23.62 -13.42
C PRO A 430 -27.44 22.72 -14.11
N LEU A 431 -27.10 21.47 -14.41
CA LEU A 431 -27.99 20.50 -15.07
C LEU A 431 -28.81 19.69 -14.05
N TYR A 432 -28.55 19.85 -12.76
CA TYR A 432 -29.21 19.12 -11.69
C TYR A 432 -29.80 20.09 -10.67
N ASP A 433 -30.89 19.68 -10.02
CA ASP A 433 -31.58 20.52 -9.03
C ASP A 433 -30.75 20.70 -7.75
N LYS A 434 -29.94 19.70 -7.41
CA LYS A 434 -29.06 19.69 -6.22
C LYS A 434 -27.70 19.11 -6.57
N ALA A 435 -26.66 19.58 -5.87
CA ALA A 435 -25.33 19.06 -6.04
C ALA A 435 -25.21 17.54 -5.68
N VAL A 436 -26.05 17.05 -4.79
CA VAL A 436 -26.13 15.61 -4.43
C VAL A 436 -26.55 14.75 -5.61
N ASP A 437 -27.41 15.26 -6.50
CA ASP A 437 -27.90 14.52 -7.67
C ASP A 437 -26.79 14.22 -8.70
N VAL A 438 -25.73 15.03 -8.71
CA VAL A 438 -24.52 14.76 -9.52
C VAL A 438 -23.79 13.53 -8.98
N ILE A 439 -23.80 13.35 -7.66
CA ILE A 439 -23.20 12.16 -7.01
C ILE A 439 -24.04 10.93 -7.31
N GLU A 440 -25.37 11.00 -7.07
CA GLU A 440 -26.29 9.88 -7.24
C GLU A 440 -26.52 9.48 -8.72
N GLY A 441 -26.28 10.40 -9.65
CA GLY A 441 -26.34 10.16 -11.09
C GLY A 441 -24.99 9.73 -11.68
N PRO A 442 -24.33 10.60 -12.47
CA PRO A 442 -23.18 10.21 -13.32
C PRO A 442 -22.00 9.64 -12.54
N LEU A 443 -21.75 10.08 -11.29
CA LEU A 443 -20.65 9.55 -10.49
C LEU A 443 -20.94 8.13 -9.99
N MET A 444 -22.15 7.87 -9.49
CA MET A 444 -22.55 6.53 -9.07
C MET A 444 -22.68 5.56 -10.25
N ASP A 445 -23.14 6.03 -11.41
CA ASP A 445 -23.17 5.21 -12.64
C ASP A 445 -21.77 4.74 -13.02
N GLY A 446 -20.77 5.62 -12.92
CA GLY A 446 -19.36 5.26 -13.12
C GLY A 446 -18.87 4.20 -12.13
N MET A 447 -19.19 4.35 -10.84
CA MET A 447 -18.83 3.39 -9.80
C MET A 447 -19.51 2.03 -9.99
N ASN A 448 -20.79 2.02 -10.33
CA ASN A 448 -21.54 0.78 -10.58
C ASN A 448 -20.93 0.01 -11.76
N TYR A 449 -20.59 0.71 -12.84
CA TYR A 449 -19.95 0.09 -14.00
C TYR A 449 -18.57 -0.50 -13.67
N VAL A 450 -17.77 0.20 -12.85
CA VAL A 450 -16.49 -0.33 -12.33
C VAL A 450 -16.72 -1.58 -11.48
N GLY A 451 -17.76 -1.60 -10.65
CA GLY A 451 -18.18 -2.76 -9.88
C GLY A 451 -18.52 -3.97 -10.76
N GLU A 452 -19.25 -3.75 -11.86
CA GLU A 452 -19.56 -4.77 -12.85
C GLU A 452 -18.32 -5.32 -13.54
N LEU A 453 -17.39 -4.44 -13.95
CA LEU A 453 -16.13 -4.85 -14.60
C LEU A 453 -15.24 -5.65 -13.62
N PHE A 454 -15.18 -5.25 -12.36
CA PHE A 454 -14.45 -5.96 -11.32
C PHE A 454 -15.07 -7.34 -11.05
N GLY A 455 -16.38 -7.40 -10.88
CA GLY A 455 -17.13 -8.65 -10.69
C GLY A 455 -17.00 -9.61 -11.89
N ALA A 456 -16.86 -9.08 -13.10
CA ALA A 456 -16.62 -9.85 -14.32
C ALA A 456 -15.13 -10.24 -14.53
N GLY A 457 -14.22 -9.90 -13.60
CA GLY A 457 -12.79 -10.14 -13.73
C GLY A 457 -12.09 -9.32 -14.81
N LYS A 458 -12.77 -8.30 -15.36
CA LYS A 458 -12.24 -7.41 -16.41
C LYS A 458 -11.48 -6.20 -15.86
N MET A 459 -11.54 -5.98 -14.55
CA MET A 459 -10.83 -4.91 -13.86
C MET A 459 -10.16 -5.48 -12.61
N PHE A 460 -8.94 -5.04 -12.31
CA PHE A 460 -8.17 -5.49 -11.17
C PHE A 460 -8.34 -4.55 -9.97
N LEU A 461 -8.14 -5.08 -8.75
CA LEU A 461 -8.30 -4.34 -7.49
C LEU A 461 -7.59 -2.97 -7.46
N PRO A 462 -6.35 -2.80 -7.94
CA PRO A 462 -5.70 -1.48 -7.98
C PRO A 462 -6.44 -0.43 -8.82
N GLN A 463 -7.11 -0.87 -9.89
CA GLN A 463 -7.91 0.03 -10.73
C GLN A 463 -9.18 0.48 -10.01
N VAL A 464 -9.82 -0.41 -9.27
CA VAL A 464 -10.99 -0.07 -8.42
C VAL A 464 -10.60 0.93 -7.33
N VAL A 465 -9.43 0.73 -6.70
CA VAL A 465 -8.90 1.66 -5.69
C VAL A 465 -8.65 3.06 -6.29
N LYS A 466 -8.11 3.13 -7.51
CA LYS A 466 -7.91 4.39 -8.23
C LYS A 466 -9.23 5.11 -8.51
N THR A 467 -10.25 4.38 -8.96
CA THR A 467 -11.60 4.90 -9.16
C THR A 467 -12.21 5.45 -7.86
N ALA A 468 -12.10 4.70 -6.76
CA ALA A 468 -12.61 5.13 -5.46
C ALA A 468 -11.98 6.44 -4.97
N ARG A 469 -10.69 6.67 -5.25
CA ARG A 469 -10.01 7.95 -4.96
C ARG A 469 -10.55 9.09 -5.81
N THR A 470 -10.77 8.85 -7.10
CA THR A 470 -11.35 9.84 -8.00
C THR A 470 -12.76 10.23 -7.53
N MET A 471 -13.56 9.27 -7.10
CA MET A 471 -14.86 9.52 -6.48
C MET A 471 -14.74 10.37 -5.21
N LYS A 472 -13.83 10.02 -4.31
CA LYS A 472 -13.59 10.80 -3.08
C LYS A 472 -13.19 12.25 -3.38
N LYS A 473 -12.35 12.47 -4.42
CA LYS A 473 -11.97 13.82 -4.87
C LYS A 473 -13.20 14.58 -5.42
N ALA A 474 -14.03 13.93 -6.23
CA ALA A 474 -15.25 14.54 -6.76
C ALA A 474 -16.23 14.94 -5.64
N VAL A 475 -16.45 14.06 -4.67
CA VAL A 475 -17.30 14.35 -3.49
C VAL A 475 -16.73 15.52 -2.68
N ALA A 476 -15.41 15.58 -2.46
CA ALA A 476 -14.78 16.66 -1.72
C ALA A 476 -14.95 18.03 -2.42
N ILE A 477 -14.99 18.06 -3.76
CA ILE A 477 -15.26 19.30 -4.53
C ILE A 477 -16.74 19.73 -4.39
N LEU A 478 -17.67 18.78 -4.39
CA LEU A 478 -19.11 19.04 -4.29
C LEU A 478 -19.56 19.36 -2.86
N GLN A 479 -18.85 18.88 -1.85
CA GLN A 479 -19.25 19.00 -0.43
C GLN A 479 -19.50 20.45 0.02
N PRO A 480 -18.66 21.46 -0.28
CA PRO A 480 -18.95 22.85 0.09
C PRO A 480 -20.23 23.39 -0.56
N ILE A 481 -20.57 22.91 -1.75
CA ILE A 481 -21.77 23.31 -2.49
C ILE A 481 -22.99 22.67 -1.84
N ILE A 482 -22.94 21.37 -1.55
CA ILE A 482 -23.98 20.63 -0.82
C ILE A 482 -24.24 21.28 0.54
N GLU A 483 -23.18 21.71 1.24
CA GLU A 483 -23.31 22.43 2.51
C GLU A 483 -23.96 23.81 2.34
N SER A 484 -23.66 24.52 1.25
CA SER A 484 -24.28 25.82 0.95
C SER A 484 -25.75 25.73 0.48
N GLU A 485 -26.14 24.61 -0.13
CA GLU A 485 -27.51 24.32 -0.53
C GLU A 485 -28.42 23.96 0.66
N LYS A 486 -27.83 23.64 1.83
CA LYS A 486 -28.57 23.51 3.07
C LYS A 486 -29.15 24.86 3.42
N VAL A 487 -30.47 25.01 3.33
CA VAL A 487 -31.21 26.23 3.72
C VAL A 487 -30.79 26.62 5.13
N GLU A 488 -30.54 27.93 5.39
CA GLU A 488 -30.28 28.46 6.73
C GLU A 488 -31.37 27.95 7.69
N GLY A 489 -31.00 26.99 8.57
CA GLY A 489 -31.92 26.33 9.51
C GLY A 489 -31.99 24.80 9.39
N SER A 490 -31.45 24.15 8.37
CA SER A 490 -31.26 22.71 8.37
C SER A 490 -29.92 22.38 9.04
N SER A 491 -29.96 22.05 10.32
CA SER A 491 -28.85 21.39 11.03
C SER A 491 -28.38 20.17 10.24
N SER A 492 -27.09 19.84 10.32
CA SER A 492 -26.54 18.52 9.97
C SER A 492 -27.53 17.44 10.37
N ALA A 493 -27.71 16.41 9.56
CA ALA A 493 -28.60 15.28 9.89
C ALA A 493 -28.21 14.64 11.24
N GLY A 494 -26.98 14.89 11.71
CA GLY A 494 -26.40 14.46 12.98
C GLY A 494 -24.88 14.27 12.82
N LYS A 495 -24.17 14.18 13.93
CA LYS A 495 -22.72 13.94 13.98
C LYS A 495 -22.43 12.49 14.40
N VAL A 496 -21.66 11.76 13.61
CA VAL A 496 -21.36 10.33 13.83
C VAL A 496 -19.86 10.13 14.01
N LEU A 497 -19.47 9.52 15.12
CA LEU A 497 -18.10 9.08 15.35
C LEU A 497 -17.93 7.66 14.84
N LEU A 498 -16.90 7.41 14.07
CA LEU A 498 -16.54 6.09 13.54
C LEU A 498 -15.16 5.67 14.01
N ALA A 499 -15.03 4.42 14.45
CA ALA A 499 -13.75 3.85 14.86
C ALA A 499 -13.68 2.36 14.59
N THR A 500 -12.51 1.87 14.17
CA THR A 500 -12.17 0.45 14.30
C THR A 500 -11.56 0.25 15.68
N VAL A 501 -12.08 -0.71 16.44
CA VAL A 501 -11.72 -0.90 17.86
C VAL A 501 -10.26 -1.34 18.03
N LYS A 502 -9.74 -1.20 19.24
CA LYS A 502 -8.37 -1.55 19.61
C LYS A 502 -8.00 -2.97 19.18
N GLY A 503 -6.79 -3.13 18.67
CA GLY A 503 -6.25 -4.42 18.20
C GLY A 503 -6.71 -4.84 16.80
N ASP A 504 -7.55 -4.04 16.13
CA ASP A 504 -8.03 -4.32 14.78
C ASP A 504 -7.59 -3.23 13.80
N VAL A 505 -7.00 -3.62 12.67
CA VAL A 505 -6.44 -2.72 11.65
C VAL A 505 -7.31 -2.62 10.39
N HIS A 506 -8.42 -3.33 10.35
CA HIS A 506 -9.28 -3.39 9.16
C HIS A 506 -10.18 -2.15 9.08
N ASP A 507 -9.97 -1.33 8.08
CA ASP A 507 -10.65 -0.03 7.91
C ASP A 507 -11.64 0.04 6.75
N ILE A 508 -11.58 -0.89 5.78
CA ILE A 508 -12.38 -0.84 4.54
C ILE A 508 -13.88 -0.71 4.86
N GLY A 509 -14.40 -1.54 5.75
CA GLY A 509 -15.82 -1.50 6.12
C GLY A 509 -16.22 -0.18 6.77
N LYS A 510 -15.40 0.33 7.70
CA LYS A 510 -15.58 1.62 8.37
C LYS A 510 -15.57 2.78 7.37
N ASN A 511 -14.62 2.77 6.45
CA ASN A 511 -14.48 3.83 5.44
C ASN A 511 -15.68 3.87 4.47
N ILE A 512 -16.23 2.71 4.09
CA ILE A 512 -17.45 2.63 3.30
C ILE A 512 -18.65 3.25 4.08
N VAL A 513 -18.78 2.91 5.36
CA VAL A 513 -19.84 3.49 6.22
C VAL A 513 -19.67 5.00 6.33
N ALA A 514 -18.43 5.50 6.51
CA ALA A 514 -18.13 6.94 6.57
C ALA A 514 -18.62 7.66 5.31
N VAL A 515 -18.32 7.12 4.13
CA VAL A 515 -18.76 7.71 2.84
C VAL A 515 -20.29 7.69 2.73
N VAL A 516 -20.92 6.55 3.01
CA VAL A 516 -22.40 6.43 2.93
C VAL A 516 -23.09 7.42 3.88
N MET A 517 -22.61 7.54 5.12
CA MET A 517 -23.18 8.46 6.10
C MET A 517 -22.96 9.93 5.70
N ALA A 518 -21.75 10.29 5.25
CA ALA A 518 -21.45 11.64 4.77
C ALA A 518 -22.34 12.04 3.57
N CYS A 519 -22.56 11.13 2.62
CA CYS A 519 -23.48 11.34 1.49
C CYS A 519 -24.93 11.57 1.92
N ASN A 520 -25.33 11.04 3.08
CA ASN A 520 -26.65 11.25 3.67
C ASN A 520 -26.72 12.45 4.63
N GLY A 521 -25.74 13.34 4.60
CA GLY A 521 -25.76 14.63 5.32
C GLY A 521 -25.31 14.55 6.78
N TYR A 522 -24.67 13.46 7.21
CA TYR A 522 -24.08 13.32 8.56
C TYR A 522 -22.66 13.88 8.60
N ASP A 523 -22.32 14.56 9.69
CA ASP A 523 -20.95 14.98 9.97
C ASP A 523 -20.17 13.79 10.54
N ILE A 524 -19.06 13.43 9.93
CA ILE A 524 -18.27 12.25 10.31
C ILE A 524 -17.00 12.66 11.07
N VAL A 525 -16.87 12.09 12.27
CA VAL A 525 -15.64 12.11 13.07
C VAL A 525 -14.99 10.74 12.98
N ASP A 526 -14.04 10.58 12.08
CA ASP A 526 -13.31 9.31 11.89
C ASP A 526 -12.06 9.27 12.75
N LEU A 527 -12.00 8.32 13.69
CA LEU A 527 -10.86 8.13 14.58
C LEU A 527 -9.82 7.14 14.03
N GLY A 528 -10.08 6.52 12.87
CA GLY A 528 -9.16 5.55 12.28
C GLY A 528 -9.30 4.15 12.86
N VAL A 529 -8.17 3.44 12.94
CA VAL A 529 -8.08 2.03 13.37
C VAL A 529 -7.37 1.90 14.72
N MET A 530 -7.48 0.74 15.35
CA MET A 530 -6.82 0.41 16.63
C MET A 530 -7.15 1.39 17.77
N VAL A 531 -8.36 1.95 17.79
CA VAL A 531 -8.72 3.03 18.70
C VAL A 531 -9.08 2.48 20.08
N PRO A 532 -8.39 2.91 21.17
CA PRO A 532 -8.73 2.51 22.54
C PRO A 532 -10.12 3.01 22.97
N ALA A 533 -10.79 2.26 23.84
CA ALA A 533 -12.12 2.60 24.36
C ALA A 533 -12.16 3.98 25.00
N GLU A 534 -11.16 4.33 25.79
CA GLU A 534 -11.06 5.61 26.48
C GLU A 534 -10.98 6.79 25.49
N THR A 535 -10.27 6.59 24.37
CA THR A 535 -10.19 7.59 23.30
C THR A 535 -11.53 7.78 22.60
N ILE A 536 -12.26 6.69 22.33
CA ILE A 536 -13.60 6.75 21.73
C ILE A 536 -14.55 7.53 22.64
N VAL A 537 -14.58 7.23 23.93
CA VAL A 537 -15.42 7.91 24.92
C VAL A 537 -15.07 9.39 25.04
N GLN A 538 -13.77 9.70 25.18
CA GLN A 538 -13.30 11.09 25.28
C GLN A 538 -13.68 11.91 24.06
N ARG A 539 -13.42 11.38 22.87
CA ARG A 539 -13.74 12.07 21.61
C ARG A 539 -15.24 12.21 21.39
N ALA A 540 -16.03 11.23 21.81
CA ALA A 540 -17.48 11.33 21.74
C ALA A 540 -18.04 12.51 22.58
N ILE A 541 -17.45 12.75 23.76
CA ILE A 541 -17.79 13.88 24.64
C ILE A 541 -17.33 15.21 24.03
N GLU A 542 -16.07 15.28 23.60
CA GLU A 542 -15.46 16.50 23.04
C GLU A 542 -16.22 16.98 21.79
N GLU A 543 -16.49 16.06 20.88
CA GLU A 543 -17.15 16.33 19.60
C GLU A 543 -18.68 16.44 19.71
N LYS A 544 -19.26 16.05 20.86
CA LYS A 544 -20.72 16.03 21.09
C LYS A 544 -21.45 15.27 19.99
N VAL A 545 -21.02 14.04 19.76
CA VAL A 545 -21.58 13.20 18.69
C VAL A 545 -22.95 12.66 19.05
N ASP A 546 -23.80 12.49 18.04
CA ASP A 546 -25.15 11.96 18.18
C ASP A 546 -25.18 10.43 18.13
N MET A 547 -24.16 9.80 17.54
CA MET A 547 -24.04 8.35 17.39
C MET A 547 -22.58 7.92 17.33
N ILE A 548 -22.29 6.66 17.70
CA ILE A 548 -20.98 6.03 17.60
C ILE A 548 -21.12 4.77 16.76
N GLY A 549 -20.30 4.63 15.73
CA GLY A 549 -20.18 3.41 14.93
C GLY A 549 -18.85 2.70 15.19
N LEU A 550 -18.93 1.43 15.59
CA LEU A 550 -17.78 0.57 15.83
C LEU A 550 -17.63 -0.46 14.73
N SER A 551 -16.43 -0.63 14.24
CA SER A 551 -16.07 -1.65 13.24
C SER A 551 -15.06 -2.64 13.82
N GLY A 552 -15.15 -3.90 13.39
CA GLY A 552 -14.19 -4.95 13.72
C GLY A 552 -14.33 -6.16 12.80
N LEU A 553 -13.21 -6.80 12.49
CA LEU A 553 -13.14 -7.94 11.58
C LEU A 553 -12.64 -9.22 12.26
N ILE A 554 -11.93 -9.12 13.37
CA ILE A 554 -11.33 -10.26 14.07
C ILE A 554 -12.11 -10.58 15.36
N THR A 555 -12.01 -11.82 15.84
CA THR A 555 -12.76 -12.27 17.04
C THR A 555 -12.47 -11.42 18.29
N PRO A 556 -11.22 -11.00 18.59
CA PRO A 556 -10.94 -10.11 19.73
C PRO A 556 -11.66 -8.77 19.67
N SER A 557 -12.01 -8.27 18.48
CA SER A 557 -12.75 -7.01 18.33
C SER A 557 -14.13 -7.06 18.98
N LEU A 558 -14.73 -8.25 19.10
CA LEU A 558 -16.03 -8.45 19.75
C LEU A 558 -15.98 -8.14 21.26
N GLU A 559 -14.87 -8.50 21.92
CA GLU A 559 -14.65 -8.19 23.34
C GLU A 559 -14.38 -6.70 23.54
N GLU A 560 -13.59 -6.10 22.65
CA GLU A 560 -13.31 -4.66 22.66
C GLU A 560 -14.56 -3.82 22.42
N MET A 561 -15.47 -4.23 21.53
CA MET A 561 -16.78 -3.55 21.37
C MET A 561 -17.62 -3.61 22.65
N THR A 562 -17.60 -4.73 23.35
CA THR A 562 -18.27 -4.88 24.66
C THR A 562 -17.60 -3.97 25.71
N HIS A 563 -16.26 -3.86 25.67
CA HIS A 563 -15.52 -2.96 26.57
C HIS A 563 -15.85 -1.49 26.29
N VAL A 564 -15.90 -1.06 25.02
CA VAL A 564 -16.32 0.31 24.65
C VAL A 564 -17.72 0.61 25.18
N ALA A 565 -18.68 -0.30 25.02
CA ALA A 565 -20.04 -0.14 25.55
C ALA A 565 -20.04 0.04 27.07
N ALA A 566 -19.24 -0.73 27.80
CA ALA A 566 -19.10 -0.61 29.25
C ALA A 566 -18.45 0.71 29.70
N GLU A 567 -17.48 1.23 28.95
CA GLU A 567 -16.85 2.53 29.24
C GLU A 567 -17.81 3.70 28.92
N LEU A 568 -18.65 3.60 27.88
CA LEU A 568 -19.73 4.56 27.60
C LEU A 568 -20.77 4.57 28.73
N GLU A 569 -21.13 3.40 29.26
CA GLU A 569 -22.01 3.28 30.43
C GLU A 569 -21.43 3.95 31.67
N LYS A 570 -20.17 3.68 31.99
CA LYS A 570 -19.46 4.32 33.12
C LYS A 570 -19.38 5.84 32.98
N ALA A 571 -19.27 6.33 31.77
CA ALA A 571 -19.23 7.77 31.46
C ALA A 571 -20.64 8.40 31.51
N GLY A 572 -21.71 7.61 31.67
CA GLY A 572 -23.09 8.07 31.73
C GLY A 572 -23.60 8.70 30.43
N LEU A 573 -23.14 8.20 29.29
CA LEU A 573 -23.49 8.72 27.97
C LEU A 573 -24.71 7.98 27.42
N ASP A 574 -25.67 8.73 26.85
CA ASP A 574 -26.87 8.19 26.18
C ASP A 574 -26.73 8.35 24.66
N ILE A 575 -25.68 7.79 24.11
CA ILE A 575 -25.36 7.90 22.69
C ILE A 575 -25.60 6.54 22.01
N PRO A 576 -26.48 6.44 20.99
CA PRO A 576 -26.69 5.20 20.24
C PRO A 576 -25.41 4.61 19.67
N LEU A 577 -25.28 3.28 19.79
CA LEU A 577 -24.13 2.53 19.35
C LEU A 577 -24.47 1.66 18.14
N LEU A 578 -23.78 1.87 17.02
CA LEU A 578 -23.90 1.10 15.80
C LEU A 578 -22.74 0.08 15.73
N ILE A 579 -23.07 -1.20 15.58
CA ILE A 579 -22.10 -2.30 15.56
C ILE A 579 -22.02 -2.89 14.15
N GLY A 580 -20.86 -2.83 13.53
CA GLY A 580 -20.60 -3.36 12.19
C GLY A 580 -19.29 -4.13 12.09
N GLY A 581 -19.15 -4.89 10.99
CA GLY A 581 -17.98 -5.70 10.70
C GLY A 581 -18.31 -7.18 10.50
N ALA A 582 -17.46 -7.88 9.75
CA ALA A 582 -17.79 -9.23 9.26
C ALA A 582 -17.91 -10.31 10.36
N THR A 583 -17.22 -10.14 11.50
CA THR A 583 -17.33 -11.06 12.64
C THR A 583 -18.47 -10.70 13.59
N THR A 584 -19.06 -9.51 13.45
CA THR A 584 -20.15 -9.09 14.31
C THR A 584 -21.46 -9.79 13.96
N SER A 585 -22.31 -10.00 14.95
CA SER A 585 -23.61 -10.61 14.72
C SER A 585 -24.67 -9.98 15.64
N LYS A 586 -25.91 -9.98 15.17
CA LYS A 586 -27.04 -9.53 15.97
C LYS A 586 -27.16 -10.31 17.30
N MET A 587 -26.80 -11.59 17.29
CA MET A 587 -26.80 -12.43 18.46
C MET A 587 -25.73 -12.01 19.48
N HIS A 588 -24.51 -11.77 19.04
CA HIS A 588 -23.45 -11.27 19.93
C HIS A 588 -23.83 -9.90 20.51
N THR A 589 -24.35 -9.00 19.67
CA THR A 589 -24.82 -7.68 20.10
C THR A 589 -25.91 -7.81 21.18
N ALA A 590 -26.90 -8.69 20.96
CA ALA A 590 -28.00 -8.91 21.91
C ALA A 590 -27.57 -9.53 23.26
N LEU A 591 -26.57 -10.44 23.23
CA LEU A 591 -26.13 -11.19 24.41
C LEU A 591 -25.00 -10.57 25.21
N LYS A 592 -24.12 -9.80 24.55
CA LYS A 592 -22.88 -9.32 25.15
C LYS A 592 -22.76 -7.80 25.19
N ILE A 593 -23.15 -7.08 24.15
CA ILE A 593 -22.97 -5.63 24.08
C ILE A 593 -24.17 -4.90 24.67
N ALA A 594 -25.38 -5.16 24.16
CA ALA A 594 -26.60 -4.48 24.64
C ALA A 594 -26.90 -4.63 26.14
N PRO A 595 -26.54 -5.74 26.82
CA PRO A 595 -26.78 -5.85 28.26
C PRO A 595 -25.89 -4.97 29.14
N VAL A 596 -24.78 -4.45 28.63
CA VAL A 596 -23.81 -3.65 29.39
C VAL A 596 -23.92 -2.15 29.11
N TYR A 597 -24.86 -1.75 28.25
CA TYR A 597 -25.09 -0.36 27.89
C TYR A 597 -26.58 -0.05 27.78
N HIS A 598 -27.04 1.04 28.44
CA HIS A 598 -28.47 1.38 28.52
C HIS A 598 -29.00 2.07 27.25
N ALA A 599 -28.13 2.77 26.49
CA ALA A 599 -28.53 3.40 25.24
C ALA A 599 -28.72 2.36 24.11
N PRO A 600 -29.43 2.70 23.02
CA PRO A 600 -29.70 1.76 21.94
C PRO A 600 -28.40 1.24 21.27
N VAL A 601 -28.28 -0.08 21.18
CA VAL A 601 -27.21 -0.76 20.48
C VAL A 601 -27.76 -1.49 19.27
N VAL A 602 -27.33 -1.15 18.06
CA VAL A 602 -27.89 -1.68 16.82
C VAL A 602 -26.82 -2.40 16.02
N HIS A 603 -27.05 -3.67 15.70
CA HIS A 603 -26.20 -4.40 14.77
C HIS A 603 -26.61 -4.12 13.32
N LEU A 604 -25.63 -3.74 12.49
CA LEU A 604 -25.80 -3.44 11.08
C LEU A 604 -24.99 -4.42 10.23
N LYS A 605 -25.68 -5.16 9.39
CA LYS A 605 -25.07 -6.19 8.56
C LYS A 605 -24.33 -5.61 7.34
N ASP A 606 -24.78 -4.41 6.91
CA ASP A 606 -24.38 -3.83 5.63
C ASP A 606 -24.31 -2.30 5.76
N ALA A 607 -23.37 -1.70 5.06
CA ALA A 607 -23.11 -0.26 5.13
C ALA A 607 -24.32 0.58 4.70
N SER A 608 -25.14 0.11 3.77
CA SER A 608 -26.34 0.82 3.28
C SER A 608 -27.41 1.04 4.35
N GLN A 609 -27.46 0.18 5.37
CA GLN A 609 -28.44 0.28 6.46
C GLN A 609 -28.13 1.41 7.44
N ASN A 610 -26.90 1.91 7.48
CA ASN A 610 -26.46 2.89 8.47
C ASN A 610 -27.28 4.19 8.42
N ALA A 611 -27.46 4.77 7.23
CA ALA A 611 -28.17 6.04 7.08
C ALA A 611 -29.66 5.93 7.48
N SER A 612 -30.32 4.85 7.08
CA SER A 612 -31.73 4.58 7.41
C SER A 612 -31.95 4.40 8.92
N VAL A 613 -31.07 3.61 9.57
CA VAL A 613 -31.15 3.39 11.02
C VAL A 613 -30.80 4.65 11.80
N ALA A 614 -29.78 5.40 11.37
CA ALA A 614 -29.39 6.66 11.97
C ALA A 614 -30.53 7.70 11.93
N SER A 615 -31.24 7.81 10.81
CA SER A 615 -32.41 8.68 10.67
C SER A 615 -33.52 8.30 11.66
N ARG A 616 -33.78 7.00 11.87
CA ARG A 616 -34.76 6.51 12.88
C ARG A 616 -34.31 6.83 14.32
N LEU A 617 -33.01 6.70 14.61
CA LEU A 617 -32.43 6.98 15.94
C LEU A 617 -32.49 8.46 16.34
N LEU A 618 -32.38 9.37 15.38
CA LEU A 618 -32.42 10.82 15.62
C LEU A 618 -33.84 11.39 15.62
N ASN A 619 -34.81 10.67 15.07
CA ASN A 619 -36.21 11.07 15.12
C ASN A 619 -36.88 10.55 16.41
N SER A 620 -37.33 11.45 17.27
CA SER A 620 -37.87 11.10 18.60
C SER A 620 -39.03 10.12 18.60
N GLN A 621 -39.90 10.14 17.59
CA GLN A 621 -41.02 9.19 17.47
C GLN A 621 -40.53 7.83 16.96
N MET A 622 -39.71 7.80 15.90
CA MET A 622 -39.21 6.57 15.31
C MET A 622 -38.14 5.89 16.19
N LYS A 623 -37.41 6.64 17.03
CA LYS A 623 -36.47 6.11 18.02
C LYS A 623 -37.17 5.17 19.00
N ALA A 624 -38.32 5.59 19.55
CA ALA A 624 -39.05 4.77 20.49
C ALA A 624 -39.59 3.46 19.88
N GLU A 625 -40.07 3.52 18.64
CA GLU A 625 -40.48 2.33 17.89
C GLU A 625 -39.32 1.38 17.63
N LEU A 626 -38.18 1.91 17.18
CA LEU A 626 -36.96 1.12 16.92
C LEU A 626 -36.46 0.44 18.21
N ILE A 627 -36.43 1.15 19.34
CA ILE A 627 -36.00 0.58 20.63
C ILE A 627 -36.93 -0.58 21.03
N ASN A 628 -38.24 -0.42 20.91
CA ASN A 628 -39.19 -1.49 21.21
C ASN A 628 -39.01 -2.72 20.28
N GLU A 629 -38.73 -2.49 18.98
CA GLU A 629 -38.43 -3.55 18.03
C GLU A 629 -37.14 -4.31 18.42
N LEU A 630 -36.08 -3.59 18.78
CA LEU A 630 -34.81 -4.16 19.19
C LEU A 630 -34.91 -4.93 20.50
N ASP A 631 -35.60 -4.38 21.50
CA ASP A 631 -35.79 -5.03 22.80
C ASP A 631 -36.55 -6.35 22.68
N ALA A 632 -37.64 -6.36 21.91
CA ALA A 632 -38.40 -7.59 21.66
C ALA A 632 -37.54 -8.64 20.91
N GLU A 633 -36.80 -8.22 19.92
CA GLU A 633 -35.92 -9.10 19.15
C GLU A 633 -34.74 -9.64 20.01
N TYR A 634 -34.10 -8.78 20.78
CA TYR A 634 -33.00 -9.16 21.66
C TYR A 634 -33.45 -10.05 22.81
N GLN A 635 -34.64 -9.84 23.35
CA GLN A 635 -35.22 -10.72 24.35
C GLN A 635 -35.46 -12.12 23.77
N ALA A 636 -36.05 -12.22 22.58
CA ALA A 636 -36.29 -13.52 21.92
C ALA A 636 -34.94 -14.25 21.64
N LEU A 637 -33.89 -13.51 21.25
CA LEU A 637 -32.56 -14.08 21.05
C LEU A 637 -31.91 -14.56 22.36
N ARG A 638 -32.08 -13.83 23.46
CA ARG A 638 -31.58 -14.22 24.79
C ARG A 638 -32.30 -15.48 25.32
N GLU A 639 -33.61 -15.56 25.16
CA GLU A 639 -34.40 -16.74 25.53
C GLU A 639 -33.97 -17.98 24.77
N LYS A 640 -33.76 -17.85 23.45
CA LYS A 640 -33.26 -18.92 22.59
C LYS A 640 -31.84 -19.38 22.96
N SER A 641 -30.98 -18.48 23.43
CA SER A 641 -29.61 -18.80 23.85
C SER A 641 -29.57 -19.54 25.21
N GLY A 642 -30.54 -19.30 26.07
CA GLY A 642 -30.66 -19.99 27.38
C GLY A 642 -30.83 -21.50 27.27
N LEU A 643 -31.33 -21.98 26.14
CA LEU A 643 -31.48 -23.40 25.82
C LEU A 643 -30.16 -24.12 25.43
N LEU A 644 -29.08 -23.40 25.29
CA LEU A 644 -27.78 -23.92 24.80
C LEU A 644 -26.63 -23.73 25.79
N ARG A 645 -26.90 -23.55 27.12
CA ARG A 645 -25.81 -23.46 28.11
C ARG A 645 -25.02 -24.78 28.14
N ARG A 646 -23.76 -24.72 27.80
CA ARG A 646 -22.79 -25.80 28.11
C ARG A 646 -22.61 -25.87 29.63
N GLU A 647 -22.69 -27.08 30.19
CA GLU A 647 -22.23 -27.33 31.55
C GLU A 647 -20.72 -27.05 31.58
N THR A 648 -20.31 -26.06 32.35
CA THR A 648 -18.91 -25.78 32.64
C THR A 648 -18.55 -26.45 33.94
N VAL A 649 -17.42 -27.15 33.97
CA VAL A 649 -16.88 -27.71 35.22
C VAL A 649 -16.26 -26.61 36.06
N SER A 650 -16.31 -26.76 37.39
CA SER A 650 -15.67 -25.81 38.29
C SER A 650 -14.14 -25.82 38.12
N LEU A 651 -13.47 -24.71 38.51
CA LEU A 651 -12.02 -24.63 38.46
C LEU A 651 -11.33 -25.74 39.27
N GLU A 652 -11.91 -26.11 40.42
CA GLU A 652 -11.42 -27.22 41.25
C GLU A 652 -11.50 -28.57 40.53
N GLU A 653 -12.58 -28.79 39.83
CA GLU A 653 -12.78 -30.02 39.05
C GLU A 653 -11.88 -30.08 37.82
N ALA A 654 -11.69 -28.96 37.13
CA ALA A 654 -10.74 -28.84 36.03
C ALA A 654 -9.29 -29.06 36.52
N GLN A 655 -8.93 -28.54 37.69
CA GLN A 655 -7.62 -28.77 38.32
C GLN A 655 -7.40 -30.23 38.75
N LYS A 656 -8.44 -30.92 39.21
CA LYS A 656 -8.36 -32.38 39.50
C LYS A 656 -8.17 -33.23 38.25
N ASN A 657 -8.73 -32.79 37.14
CA ASN A 657 -8.65 -33.47 35.84
C ASN A 657 -7.48 -32.98 34.97
N LYS A 658 -6.54 -32.19 35.51
CA LYS A 658 -5.40 -31.73 34.73
C LYS A 658 -4.58 -32.88 34.21
N LEU A 659 -4.15 -32.81 32.96
CA LEU A 659 -3.25 -33.76 32.35
C LEU A 659 -1.90 -33.73 33.10
N ASN A 660 -1.46 -34.90 33.61
CA ASN A 660 -0.16 -35.03 34.25
C ASN A 660 0.83 -35.50 33.18
N LEU A 661 1.55 -34.58 32.60
CA LEU A 661 2.47 -34.80 31.49
C LEU A 661 3.89 -35.19 31.96
N PHE A 662 4.20 -35.15 33.27
CA PHE A 662 5.51 -35.48 33.84
C PHE A 662 5.37 -36.31 35.12
#